data_ef928e6f11fc2a1f7832c159142c9489
#
_entry.id   ef928e6f11fc2a1f7832c159142c9489
#
_cell.length_a   1.000
_cell.length_b   1.000
_cell.length_c   1.000
_cell.angle_alpha   90.00
_cell.angle_beta   90.00
_cell.angle_gamma   90.00
#
_symmetry.space_group_name_H-M   'P 1'
#
loop_
_entity.id
_entity.type
_entity.pdbx_description
1 polymer ?
#
loop_
_entity_poly.entity_id
_entity_poly.type
_entity_poly.pdbx_seq_one_letter_code
_entity_poly.pdbx_strand_id
1 'polypeptide(L)'
;MKHNLFALCLVAIGMLCNTSAFGDNHPRTSVLLDKGWGYKPLTDNKKNAPLIPVTLPHTWNADYVEGTTHYNREMMVYKRQLEMTPEMKDKRLFLYFEGVNSAADVFVNYQTVGQHLGGYTAFCLEITDFVHEGDNSLEVWVSNAYRTDILPISGDFNIYGGIHRPCHLIITEKNCISPVFYASPGVFVRQDKITEKQADITVESVLSLKEMKEGLKLKTTVMDADGKVVAREETAVSGESVKQPLRLLNPTLWNGKKNPYLYSVSVELYEGDRLLDKVTQQTGFRYFHADPDKGFFLNGEYLNLYGFCRHEDVKGKGSALHQEDYDKDMELIKEVGATAMRLAHYPHAEPMYKSCDENGILLWTEIPMCGPGGYAYTGYLHNKGFEENARQVLKELVYQKFNHPSICFWGIFNELLISDGKRFQAYDNPVPFVKEINALYKELDPSRLTAFATCVDQTHYLGCADLVAWNKYFGWTNSKQQAAEFFDHARSTSNNQPVGVSEYGAGASIHQHASPLNKEAQLPKGFHPEEYQAICHEGYWEAFAERPYLWAKFIWQFSDMQSSIRKEGDTDGINDKGAVTYDRKVKKDAFYFYKANWNPEPMLYICSRRFTEHTDAQTLVRVYTNLNEATLYINDKKIGKQKKDKVNRIVWDNITLLPGENVIRVEGKSGKKTFTDTCTWTLK
;
A
#
# COMPACT_ATOMS: atom_id res chain seq x y z
N MET A 1 -54.96 -46.01 -11.59
CA MET A 1 -55.43 -44.82 -10.87
C MET A 1 -54.49 -44.58 -9.70
N LYS A 2 -53.48 -43.66 -9.88
CA LYS A 2 -52.59 -43.20 -8.82
C LYS A 2 -52.43 -41.69 -9.04
N HIS A 3 -52.95 -40.90 -8.10
CA HIS A 3 -52.82 -39.46 -8.07
C HIS A 3 -51.46 -39.12 -7.50
N ASN A 4 -50.67 -38.37 -8.26
CA ASN A 4 -49.45 -37.72 -7.76
C ASN A 4 -49.83 -36.29 -7.32
N LEU A 5 -49.71 -36.03 -6.02
CA LEU A 5 -49.71 -34.71 -5.43
C LEU A 5 -48.31 -34.10 -5.66
N PHE A 6 -48.25 -33.00 -6.41
CA PHE A 6 -47.07 -32.09 -6.42
C PHE A 6 -47.20 -31.16 -5.21
N ALA A 7 -46.28 -31.32 -4.26
CA ALA A 7 -46.10 -30.37 -3.17
C ALA A 7 -45.23 -29.22 -3.65
N LEU A 8 -45.80 -28.01 -3.72
CA LEU A 8 -45.08 -26.77 -3.89
C LEU A 8 -44.34 -26.45 -2.58
N CYS A 9 -42.99 -26.59 -2.56
CA CYS A 9 -42.17 -25.99 -1.52
C CYS A 9 -41.98 -24.51 -1.82
N LEU A 10 -42.72 -23.66 -1.13
CA LEU A 10 -42.38 -22.23 -0.99
C LEU A 10 -41.13 -22.14 -0.12
N VAL A 11 -40.00 -21.83 -0.75
CA VAL A 11 -38.81 -21.40 -0.01
C VAL A 11 -39.02 -19.93 0.32
N ALA A 12 -39.43 -19.67 1.55
CA ALA A 12 -39.36 -18.33 2.14
C ALA A 12 -37.88 -18.00 2.35
N ILE A 13 -37.32 -17.17 1.48
CA ILE A 13 -36.02 -16.52 1.71
C ILE A 13 -36.23 -15.52 2.84
N GLY A 14 -35.92 -15.93 4.06
CA GLY A 14 -35.84 -15.05 5.20
C GLY A 14 -34.74 -14.06 4.96
N MET A 15 -35.11 -12.79 4.73
CA MET A 15 -34.17 -11.65 4.91
C MET A 15 -33.75 -11.67 6.38
N LEU A 16 -32.54 -12.15 6.64
CA LEU A 16 -31.83 -11.88 7.88
C LEU A 16 -31.38 -10.43 7.80
N CYS A 17 -32.25 -9.51 8.21
CA CYS A 17 -31.83 -8.21 8.65
C CYS A 17 -30.89 -8.42 9.84
N ASN A 18 -29.61 -8.14 9.67
CA ASN A 18 -28.67 -7.98 10.77
C ASN A 18 -29.07 -6.71 11.54
N THR A 19 -30.05 -6.86 12.46
CA THR A 19 -30.45 -5.83 13.43
C THR A 19 -29.55 -5.89 14.67
N SER A 20 -28.24 -5.75 14.52
CA SER A 20 -27.31 -5.60 15.64
C SER A 20 -26.61 -4.24 15.66
N ALA A 21 -27.28 -3.17 15.20
CA ALA A 21 -26.72 -1.83 15.22
C ALA A 21 -27.07 -1.00 16.46
N PHE A 22 -27.98 -1.42 17.32
CA PHE A 22 -28.45 -0.66 18.49
C PHE A 22 -28.32 -1.43 19.82
N GLY A 23 -27.22 -2.16 19.99
CA GLY A 23 -26.90 -2.83 21.25
C GLY A 23 -25.56 -2.36 21.78
N ASP A 24 -25.60 -1.56 22.80
CA ASP A 24 -24.64 -0.88 23.64
C ASP A 24 -24.58 0.62 23.38
N ASN A 25 -24.61 1.41 24.48
CA ASN A 25 -24.64 2.88 24.56
C ASN A 25 -23.47 3.61 23.83
N HIS A 26 -23.23 3.32 22.54
CA HIS A 26 -22.29 4.07 21.73
C HIS A 26 -23.03 5.23 21.04
N PRO A 27 -22.71 6.48 21.39
CA PRO A 27 -23.41 7.65 20.83
C PRO A 27 -23.07 7.90 19.35
N ARG A 28 -21.95 7.33 18.86
CA ARG A 28 -21.59 7.30 17.44
C ARG A 28 -21.84 5.92 16.85
N THR A 29 -22.52 5.87 15.72
CA THR A 29 -22.75 4.63 14.95
C THR A 29 -22.18 4.78 13.54
N SER A 30 -21.56 3.74 13.00
CA SER A 30 -21.12 3.66 11.62
C SER A 30 -21.79 2.47 10.96
N VAL A 31 -22.58 2.73 9.92
CA VAL A 31 -23.31 1.69 9.15
C VAL A 31 -22.64 1.53 7.81
N LEU A 32 -22.16 0.31 7.50
CA LEU A 32 -21.56 -0.01 6.22
C LEU A 32 -22.62 0.01 5.10
N LEU A 33 -22.36 0.78 4.06
CA LEU A 33 -23.24 0.92 2.90
C LEU A 33 -22.66 0.17 1.69
N ASP A 34 -22.38 -1.12 1.82
CA ASP A 34 -21.77 -1.94 0.76
C ASP A 34 -22.80 -2.49 -0.26
N LYS A 35 -24.05 -2.71 0.15
CA LYS A 35 -25.12 -3.34 -0.65
C LYS A 35 -26.17 -2.34 -1.14
N GLY A 36 -26.97 -2.80 -2.10
CA GLY A 36 -28.10 -2.01 -2.62
C GLY A 36 -27.70 -0.93 -3.62
N TRP A 37 -26.47 -1.00 -4.14
CA TRP A 37 -26.00 -0.12 -5.20
C TRP A 37 -26.31 -0.68 -6.57
N GLY A 38 -26.53 0.23 -7.51
CA GLY A 38 -26.50 -0.04 -8.94
C GLY A 38 -25.72 1.08 -9.64
N TYR A 39 -25.07 0.76 -10.77
CA TYR A 39 -24.36 1.74 -11.56
C TYR A 39 -24.72 1.68 -13.04
N LYS A 40 -24.45 2.76 -13.77
CA LYS A 40 -24.55 2.83 -15.23
C LYS A 40 -23.72 3.98 -15.78
N PRO A 41 -23.37 3.94 -17.10
CA PRO A 41 -22.74 5.08 -17.76
C PRO A 41 -23.61 6.35 -17.71
N LEU A 42 -22.98 7.49 -17.49
CA LEU A 42 -23.61 8.81 -17.56
C LEU A 42 -23.36 9.43 -18.94
N THR A 43 -23.91 8.82 -20.00
CA THR A 43 -23.81 9.33 -21.37
C THR A 43 -25.21 9.58 -21.95
N ASP A 44 -25.35 10.57 -22.85
CA ASP A 44 -26.64 10.96 -23.44
C ASP A 44 -27.36 9.81 -24.12
N ASN A 45 -26.62 8.93 -24.78
CA ASN A 45 -27.17 7.78 -25.51
C ASN A 45 -27.58 6.61 -24.57
N LYS A 46 -27.29 6.67 -23.29
CA LYS A 46 -27.54 5.59 -22.32
C LYS A 46 -28.29 6.06 -21.07
N LYS A 47 -28.93 7.25 -21.13
CA LYS A 47 -29.71 7.79 -19.98
C LYS A 47 -30.77 6.82 -19.45
N ASN A 48 -31.39 6.04 -20.33
CA ASN A 48 -32.43 5.06 -19.99
C ASN A 48 -31.91 3.64 -19.78
N ALA A 49 -30.57 3.44 -19.77
CA ALA A 49 -30.00 2.13 -19.48
C ALA A 49 -30.37 1.69 -18.03
N PRO A 50 -30.70 0.42 -17.80
CA PRO A 50 -30.96 -0.09 -16.47
C PRO A 50 -29.69 0.02 -15.61
N LEU A 51 -29.89 0.18 -14.31
CA LEU A 51 -28.80 0.07 -13.33
C LEU A 51 -28.32 -1.37 -13.27
N ILE A 52 -27.02 -1.57 -13.29
CA ILE A 52 -26.36 -2.87 -13.08
C ILE A 52 -26.12 -2.99 -11.56
N PRO A 53 -26.70 -4.00 -10.89
CA PRO A 53 -26.50 -4.19 -9.44
C PRO A 53 -25.03 -4.47 -9.10
N VAL A 54 -24.52 -3.83 -8.03
CA VAL A 54 -23.15 -4.02 -7.54
C VAL A 54 -23.11 -3.98 -6.01
N THR A 55 -22.04 -4.56 -5.47
CA THR A 55 -21.66 -4.46 -4.07
C THR A 55 -20.32 -3.68 -4.00
N LEU A 56 -20.18 -2.79 -3.03
CA LEU A 56 -18.91 -2.07 -2.79
C LEU A 56 -17.96 -2.93 -1.95
N PRO A 57 -16.66 -2.77 -2.15
CA PRO A 57 -15.98 -1.90 -3.13
C PRO A 57 -16.18 -2.38 -4.57
N HIS A 58 -16.25 -1.44 -5.52
CA HIS A 58 -16.49 -1.74 -6.93
C HIS A 58 -15.71 -0.82 -7.86
N THR A 59 -15.16 -1.40 -8.93
CA THR A 59 -14.64 -0.67 -10.09
C THR A 59 -15.22 -1.26 -11.38
N TRP A 60 -15.63 -0.40 -12.32
CA TRP A 60 -16.06 -0.87 -13.64
C TRP A 60 -14.90 -1.34 -14.53
N ASN A 61 -13.67 -1.20 -14.03
CA ASN A 61 -12.47 -1.68 -14.71
C ASN A 61 -11.99 -3.05 -14.17
N ALA A 62 -12.74 -3.71 -13.28
CA ALA A 62 -12.39 -5.02 -12.72
C ALA A 62 -12.29 -6.11 -13.80
N ASP A 63 -13.15 -6.01 -14.83
CA ASP A 63 -13.20 -6.94 -15.95
C ASP A 63 -12.19 -6.58 -17.07
N TYR A 64 -11.20 -5.74 -16.78
CA TYR A 64 -10.11 -5.46 -17.69
C TYR A 64 -9.40 -6.77 -18.04
N VAL A 65 -9.37 -7.09 -19.33
CA VAL A 65 -8.83 -8.36 -19.80
C VAL A 65 -7.33 -8.23 -20.00
N GLU A 66 -6.55 -9.18 -19.47
CA GLU A 66 -5.14 -9.33 -19.79
C GLU A 66 -4.90 -9.40 -21.30
N GLY A 67 -3.79 -8.87 -21.76
CA GLY A 67 -3.48 -8.79 -23.20
C GLY A 67 -4.05 -7.55 -23.89
N THR A 68 -4.65 -6.61 -23.15
CA THR A 68 -5.09 -5.32 -23.68
C THR A 68 -4.40 -4.15 -23.00
N THR A 69 -4.12 -3.11 -23.78
CA THR A 69 -3.59 -1.83 -23.31
C THR A 69 -4.66 -0.76 -23.19
N HIS A 70 -5.94 -1.13 -23.26
CA HIS A 70 -7.06 -0.19 -23.22
C HIS A 70 -8.01 -0.54 -22.10
N TYR A 71 -8.41 0.46 -21.32
CA TYR A 71 -9.48 0.37 -20.33
C TYR A 71 -10.32 1.65 -20.34
N ASN A 72 -11.58 1.53 -19.91
CA ASN A 72 -12.53 2.62 -19.96
C ASN A 72 -12.23 3.70 -18.94
N ARG A 73 -12.06 4.93 -19.40
CA ARG A 73 -11.94 6.14 -18.57
C ARG A 73 -13.13 7.04 -18.87
N GLU A 74 -14.18 6.84 -18.11
CA GLU A 74 -15.52 7.39 -18.38
C GLU A 74 -16.11 8.01 -17.10
N MET A 75 -17.35 8.50 -17.25
CA MET A 75 -18.17 8.94 -16.13
C MET A 75 -19.33 7.95 -15.93
N MET A 76 -19.49 7.46 -14.71
CA MET A 76 -20.56 6.57 -14.29
C MET A 76 -21.38 7.19 -13.16
N VAL A 77 -22.66 6.82 -13.08
CA VAL A 77 -23.49 7.15 -11.94
C VAL A 77 -23.75 5.90 -11.10
N TYR A 78 -23.48 5.99 -9.80
CA TYR A 78 -23.87 5.01 -8.79
C TYR A 78 -25.12 5.52 -8.08
N LYS A 79 -26.09 4.63 -7.84
CA LYS A 79 -27.35 4.96 -7.15
C LYS A 79 -27.71 3.91 -6.10
N ARG A 80 -28.27 4.39 -5.00
CA ARG A 80 -28.93 3.55 -3.99
C ARG A 80 -30.02 4.30 -3.26
N GLN A 81 -30.86 3.59 -2.52
CA GLN A 81 -31.74 4.19 -1.53
C GLN A 81 -31.06 4.22 -0.15
N LEU A 82 -31.32 5.31 0.60
CA LEU A 82 -30.96 5.44 2.01
C LEU A 82 -32.26 5.51 2.80
N GLU A 83 -32.47 4.55 3.70
CA GLU A 83 -33.59 4.56 4.63
C GLU A 83 -33.18 5.31 5.90
N MET A 84 -33.91 6.37 6.23
CA MET A 84 -33.76 7.13 7.46
C MET A 84 -34.82 6.71 8.47
N THR A 85 -34.37 6.11 9.58
CA THR A 85 -35.27 5.64 10.64
C THR A 85 -35.64 6.77 11.59
N PRO A 86 -36.77 6.67 12.35
CA PRO A 86 -37.16 7.69 13.30
C PRO A 86 -36.11 8.02 14.38
N GLU A 87 -35.26 7.05 14.74
CA GLU A 87 -34.17 7.21 15.72
C GLU A 87 -33.06 8.14 15.22
N MET A 88 -32.97 8.37 13.91
CA MET A 88 -31.99 9.26 13.28
C MET A 88 -32.46 10.72 13.24
N LYS A 89 -33.71 11.02 13.60
CA LYS A 89 -34.38 12.33 13.43
C LYS A 89 -33.61 13.51 14.03
N ASP A 90 -33.05 13.36 15.23
CA ASP A 90 -32.33 14.44 15.92
C ASP A 90 -30.82 14.28 15.91
N LYS A 91 -30.31 13.39 15.03
CA LYS A 91 -28.89 13.08 14.86
C LYS A 91 -28.27 13.87 13.70
N ARG A 92 -26.97 13.91 13.67
CA ARG A 92 -26.23 14.34 12.48
C ARG A 92 -25.85 13.11 11.67
N LEU A 93 -25.94 13.23 10.37
CA LEU A 93 -25.75 12.14 9.41
C LEU A 93 -24.67 12.55 8.42
N PHE A 94 -23.70 11.66 8.24
CA PHE A 94 -22.57 11.89 7.37
C PHE A 94 -22.35 10.70 6.45
N LEU A 95 -22.14 10.97 5.16
CA LEU A 95 -21.62 9.98 4.22
C LEU A 95 -20.10 10.02 4.25
N TYR A 96 -19.49 8.90 4.58
CA TYR A 96 -18.04 8.71 4.61
C TYR A 96 -17.64 7.72 3.53
N PHE A 97 -16.87 8.18 2.55
CA PHE A 97 -16.31 7.37 1.48
C PHE A 97 -14.82 7.18 1.72
N GLU A 98 -14.34 5.94 1.80
CA GLU A 98 -12.91 5.64 1.98
C GLU A 98 -12.08 5.88 0.72
N GLY A 99 -12.72 5.88 -0.46
CA GLY A 99 -12.08 6.20 -1.74
C GLY A 99 -13.02 6.08 -2.93
N VAL A 100 -13.06 7.13 -3.76
CA VAL A 100 -13.83 7.18 -5.02
C VAL A 100 -12.94 7.78 -6.10
N ASN A 101 -12.62 7.04 -7.13
CA ASN A 101 -11.57 7.43 -8.08
C ASN A 101 -12.16 7.88 -9.44
N SER A 102 -11.79 9.07 -9.94
CA SER A 102 -10.86 10.09 -9.43
C SER A 102 -11.60 11.32 -8.93
N ALA A 103 -12.79 11.60 -9.44
CA ALA A 103 -13.67 12.70 -9.07
C ALA A 103 -15.04 12.14 -8.68
N ALA A 104 -15.65 12.70 -7.64
CA ALA A 104 -16.96 12.31 -7.15
C ALA A 104 -17.83 13.55 -6.91
N ASP A 105 -19.03 13.59 -7.50
CA ASP A 105 -20.10 14.53 -7.18
C ASP A 105 -21.21 13.74 -6.47
N VAL A 106 -21.61 14.19 -5.26
CA VAL A 106 -22.58 13.50 -4.40
C VAL A 106 -23.87 14.27 -4.32
N PHE A 107 -24.99 13.57 -4.56
CA PHE A 107 -26.35 14.13 -4.54
C PHE A 107 -27.22 13.29 -3.59
N VAL A 108 -28.00 13.96 -2.76
CA VAL A 108 -29.07 13.36 -1.95
C VAL A 108 -30.39 14.03 -2.32
N ASN A 109 -31.41 13.25 -2.64
CA ASN A 109 -32.72 13.74 -3.09
C ASN A 109 -32.61 14.78 -4.22
N TYR A 110 -31.71 14.52 -5.18
CA TYR A 110 -31.40 15.39 -6.33
C TYR A 110 -30.79 16.76 -5.98
N GLN A 111 -30.39 16.98 -4.73
CA GLN A 111 -29.66 18.17 -4.29
C GLN A 111 -28.19 17.87 -4.19
N THR A 112 -27.34 18.79 -4.66
CA THR A 112 -25.88 18.65 -4.55
C THR A 112 -25.46 18.78 -3.09
N VAL A 113 -24.80 17.75 -2.58
CA VAL A 113 -24.23 17.74 -1.21
C VAL A 113 -22.79 18.23 -1.23
N GLY A 114 -21.99 17.74 -2.18
CA GLY A 114 -20.59 18.13 -2.31
C GLY A 114 -19.85 17.36 -3.39
N GLN A 115 -18.58 17.73 -3.55
CA GLN A 115 -17.64 17.15 -4.51
C GLN A 115 -16.34 16.78 -3.82
N HIS A 116 -15.68 15.73 -4.30
CA HIS A 116 -14.30 15.40 -3.93
C HIS A 116 -13.46 15.13 -5.16
N LEU A 117 -12.22 15.65 -5.17
CA LEU A 117 -11.23 15.49 -6.23
C LEU A 117 -9.99 14.79 -5.66
N GLY A 118 -9.73 13.58 -6.14
CA GLY A 118 -8.68 12.68 -5.65
C GLY A 118 -9.24 11.29 -5.35
N GLY A 119 -8.58 10.25 -5.84
CA GLY A 119 -9.15 8.90 -5.81
C GLY A 119 -8.78 8.06 -4.59
N TYR A 120 -7.72 8.43 -3.88
CA TYR A 120 -7.04 7.52 -2.94
C TYR A 120 -7.08 7.98 -1.48
N THR A 121 -7.76 9.07 -1.19
CA THR A 121 -8.03 9.57 0.16
C THR A 121 -9.52 9.51 0.45
N ALA A 122 -9.88 9.43 1.73
CA ALA A 122 -11.26 9.45 2.14
C ALA A 122 -11.84 10.88 2.11
N PHE A 123 -13.17 10.98 2.00
CA PHE A 123 -13.91 12.23 2.20
C PHE A 123 -15.21 11.98 2.93
N CYS A 124 -15.68 13.01 3.65
CA CYS A 124 -16.85 12.93 4.49
C CYS A 124 -17.75 14.17 4.27
N LEU A 125 -19.03 13.93 3.99
CA LEU A 125 -20.03 14.96 3.71
C LEU A 125 -21.19 14.85 4.69
N GLU A 126 -21.56 15.96 5.33
CA GLU A 126 -22.77 16.02 6.17
C GLU A 126 -24.02 16.06 5.29
N ILE A 127 -24.97 15.16 5.53
CA ILE A 127 -26.22 15.06 4.78
C ILE A 127 -27.46 15.35 5.61
N THR A 128 -27.30 15.80 6.84
CA THR A 128 -28.39 16.03 7.81
C THR A 128 -29.54 16.87 7.23
N ASP A 129 -29.22 17.94 6.53
CA ASP A 129 -30.21 18.89 5.97
C ASP A 129 -30.76 18.45 4.60
N PHE A 130 -30.28 17.33 4.04
CA PHE A 130 -30.64 16.82 2.72
C PHE A 130 -31.58 15.62 2.78
N VAL A 131 -31.81 15.05 3.95
CA VAL A 131 -32.60 13.83 4.13
C VAL A 131 -33.90 14.10 4.88
N HIS A 132 -34.88 13.22 4.69
CA HIS A 132 -36.13 13.16 5.43
C HIS A 132 -36.37 11.73 5.93
N GLU A 133 -37.30 11.55 6.85
CA GLU A 133 -37.72 10.24 7.35
C GLU A 133 -38.21 9.35 6.20
N GLY A 134 -37.86 8.07 6.23
CA GLY A 134 -38.11 7.09 5.17
C GLY A 134 -37.05 7.08 4.08
N ASP A 135 -37.45 6.76 2.86
CA ASP A 135 -36.56 6.55 1.72
C ASP A 135 -36.02 7.85 1.12
N ASN A 136 -34.71 7.90 0.95
CA ASN A 136 -33.98 9.00 0.33
C ASN A 136 -33.13 8.46 -0.82
N SER A 137 -33.06 9.19 -1.93
CA SER A 137 -32.23 8.84 -3.08
C SER A 137 -30.80 9.34 -2.86
N LEU A 138 -29.80 8.44 -2.98
CA LEU A 138 -28.39 8.79 -3.03
C LEU A 138 -27.84 8.51 -4.43
N GLU A 139 -27.25 9.53 -5.05
CA GLU A 139 -26.53 9.41 -6.32
C GLU A 139 -25.07 9.87 -6.15
N VAL A 140 -24.13 9.14 -6.73
CA VAL A 140 -22.72 9.51 -6.80
C VAL A 140 -22.28 9.43 -8.26
N TRP A 141 -21.90 10.59 -8.83
CA TRP A 141 -21.34 10.65 -10.17
C TRP A 141 -19.84 10.52 -10.06
N VAL A 142 -19.27 9.49 -10.69
CA VAL A 142 -17.87 9.13 -10.56
C VAL A 142 -17.20 9.18 -11.91
N SER A 143 -16.04 9.85 -12.00
CA SER A 143 -15.26 9.96 -13.24
C SER A 143 -13.80 9.64 -12.99
N ASN A 144 -13.21 8.73 -13.81
CA ASN A 144 -11.78 8.54 -13.93
C ASN A 144 -11.22 9.09 -15.25
N ALA A 145 -11.94 9.99 -15.91
CA ALA A 145 -11.47 10.65 -17.13
C ALA A 145 -10.13 11.37 -16.92
N TYR A 146 -9.36 11.54 -17.99
CA TYR A 146 -8.11 12.29 -17.94
C TYR A 146 -8.35 13.75 -17.56
N ARG A 147 -7.68 14.18 -16.48
CA ARG A 147 -7.69 15.55 -15.99
C ARG A 147 -6.28 15.98 -15.63
N THR A 148 -6.00 17.28 -15.75
CA THR A 148 -4.69 17.88 -15.41
C THR A 148 -4.68 18.56 -14.04
N ASP A 149 -5.82 18.59 -13.37
CA ASP A 149 -6.03 19.23 -12.07
C ASP A 149 -6.33 18.23 -10.95
N ILE A 150 -6.24 16.92 -11.21
CA ILE A 150 -6.42 15.84 -10.22
C ILE A 150 -5.23 14.89 -10.30
N LEU A 151 -4.60 14.62 -9.16
CA LEU A 151 -3.53 13.63 -9.05
C LEU A 151 -4.09 12.18 -9.06
N PRO A 152 -3.36 11.22 -9.68
CA PRO A 152 -2.16 11.37 -10.49
C PRO A 152 -2.49 11.75 -11.93
N ILE A 153 -1.64 12.59 -12.55
CA ILE A 153 -1.74 12.94 -13.99
C ILE A 153 -0.87 12.04 -14.87
N SER A 154 0.00 11.25 -14.25
CA SER A 154 0.94 10.33 -14.89
C SER A 154 1.16 9.12 -14.00
N GLY A 155 1.80 8.07 -14.52
CA GLY A 155 2.20 6.88 -13.78
C GLY A 155 2.16 5.62 -14.63
N ASP A 156 2.92 4.60 -14.21
CA ASP A 156 2.98 3.29 -14.83
C ASP A 156 1.99 2.32 -14.17
N PHE A 157 0.73 2.73 -14.07
CA PHE A 157 -0.36 1.95 -13.48
C PHE A 157 -1.72 2.43 -14.00
N ASN A 158 -2.75 1.60 -13.84
CA ASN A 158 -4.11 1.95 -14.24
C ASN A 158 -4.80 2.80 -13.16
N ILE A 159 -5.55 3.83 -13.59
CA ILE A 159 -6.41 4.65 -12.73
C ILE A 159 -7.82 4.07 -12.81
N TYR A 160 -8.11 3.11 -11.96
CA TYR A 160 -9.39 2.40 -11.92
C TYR A 160 -10.51 3.32 -11.45
N GLY A 161 -11.61 3.40 -12.22
CA GLY A 161 -12.76 4.22 -11.83
C GLY A 161 -13.76 3.46 -10.97
N GLY A 162 -14.37 4.14 -10.00
CA GLY A 162 -15.41 3.56 -9.16
C GLY A 162 -15.41 4.02 -7.71
N ILE A 163 -16.41 3.56 -6.97
CA ILE A 163 -16.39 3.59 -5.50
C ILE A 163 -15.59 2.35 -5.07
N HIS A 164 -14.26 2.48 -5.12
CA HIS A 164 -13.35 1.34 -5.03
C HIS A 164 -12.90 0.99 -3.62
N ARG A 165 -13.43 1.72 -2.62
CA ARG A 165 -13.28 1.43 -1.19
C ARG A 165 -14.64 1.54 -0.49
N PRO A 166 -14.78 1.05 0.75
CA PRO A 166 -16.06 1.08 1.48
C PRO A 166 -16.70 2.48 1.58
N CYS A 167 -18.03 2.48 1.73
CA CYS A 167 -18.83 3.66 2.04
C CYS A 167 -19.61 3.41 3.34
N HIS A 168 -19.70 4.43 4.22
CA HIS A 168 -20.38 4.35 5.50
C HIS A 168 -21.34 5.50 5.71
N LEU A 169 -22.42 5.25 6.45
CA LEU A 169 -23.25 6.27 7.07
C LEU A 169 -22.82 6.40 8.53
N ILE A 170 -22.26 7.56 8.90
CA ILE A 170 -21.89 7.88 10.27
C ILE A 170 -23.03 8.69 10.89
N ILE A 171 -23.47 8.27 12.06
CA ILE A 171 -24.58 8.88 12.83
C ILE A 171 -24.00 9.35 14.16
N THR A 172 -24.21 10.64 14.51
CA THR A 172 -23.68 11.24 15.74
C THR A 172 -24.72 12.08 16.45
N GLU A 173 -24.43 12.46 17.69
CA GLU A 173 -25.13 13.56 18.38
C GLU A 173 -24.83 14.90 17.68
N LYS A 174 -25.55 15.96 18.07
CA LYS A 174 -25.38 17.33 17.50
C LYS A 174 -23.97 17.88 17.70
N ASN A 175 -23.39 17.64 18.86
CA ASN A 175 -21.99 17.92 19.17
C ASN A 175 -21.21 16.62 19.12
N CYS A 176 -20.12 16.55 18.33
CA CYS A 176 -19.34 15.34 18.14
C CYS A 176 -17.87 15.66 17.88
N ILE A 177 -17.02 14.66 17.94
CA ILE A 177 -15.65 14.69 17.40
C ILE A 177 -15.79 14.70 15.87
N SER A 178 -15.13 15.62 15.20
CA SER A 178 -15.40 15.94 13.79
C SER A 178 -15.08 14.79 12.83
N PRO A 179 -16.06 14.23 12.11
CA PRO A 179 -15.78 13.27 11.02
C PRO A 179 -15.47 13.98 9.70
N VAL A 180 -15.77 15.29 9.59
CA VAL A 180 -15.57 16.05 8.34
C VAL A 180 -14.21 16.75 8.26
N PHE A 181 -13.44 16.80 9.35
CA PHE A 181 -12.10 17.39 9.31
C PHE A 181 -11.15 16.50 8.51
N TYR A 182 -11.00 16.79 7.23
CA TYR A 182 -10.26 15.97 6.24
C TYR A 182 -10.66 14.49 6.24
N ALA A 183 -11.91 14.16 6.58
CA ALA A 183 -12.39 12.79 6.75
C ALA A 183 -11.47 11.94 7.67
N SER A 184 -10.86 12.56 8.63
CA SER A 184 -9.97 11.96 9.63
C SER A 184 -10.76 11.48 10.85
N PRO A 185 -10.15 10.72 11.78
CA PRO A 185 -10.81 10.36 13.03
C PRO A 185 -11.07 11.55 13.95
N GLY A 186 -10.54 12.75 13.64
CA GLY A 186 -10.66 13.94 14.48
C GLY A 186 -9.85 13.88 15.78
N VAL A 187 -9.02 12.85 15.94
CA VAL A 187 -8.15 12.61 17.11
C VAL A 187 -6.73 12.32 16.65
N PHE A 188 -5.76 13.10 17.10
CA PHE A 188 -4.37 13.02 16.68
C PHE A 188 -3.45 12.87 17.89
N VAL A 189 -2.67 11.81 17.96
CA VAL A 189 -1.71 11.54 19.04
C VAL A 189 -0.33 12.04 18.61
N ARG A 190 -0.04 13.30 18.94
CA ARG A 190 1.27 13.91 18.66
C ARG A 190 2.30 13.38 19.64
N GLN A 191 3.42 12.92 19.15
CA GLN A 191 4.53 12.37 19.92
C GLN A 191 5.57 13.49 20.11
N ASP A 192 5.49 14.20 21.22
CA ASP A 192 6.31 15.39 21.48
C ASP A 192 7.75 14.99 21.87
N LYS A 193 7.88 13.97 22.74
CA LYS A 193 9.18 13.40 23.12
C LYS A 193 9.01 11.96 23.55
N ILE A 194 9.63 11.07 22.82
CA ILE A 194 9.60 9.63 23.10
C ILE A 194 11.00 9.13 23.47
N THR A 195 11.07 8.41 24.56
CA THR A 195 12.25 7.71 25.04
C THR A 195 11.83 6.38 25.70
N GLU A 196 12.78 5.52 26.04
CA GLU A 196 12.50 4.29 26.82
C GLU A 196 11.94 4.57 28.22
N LYS A 197 12.24 5.76 28.79
CA LYS A 197 11.83 6.14 30.16
C LYS A 197 10.50 6.88 30.21
N GLN A 198 10.15 7.60 29.14
CA GLN A 198 8.91 8.36 29.10
C GLN A 198 8.45 8.63 27.66
N ALA A 199 7.14 8.72 27.49
CA ALA A 199 6.48 9.27 26.32
C ALA A 199 5.70 10.51 26.74
N ASP A 200 6.13 11.69 26.27
CA ASP A 200 5.35 12.93 26.32
C ASP A 200 4.56 13.03 25.03
N ILE A 201 3.25 13.12 25.12
CA ILE A 201 2.35 13.19 24.00
C ILE A 201 1.32 14.31 24.18
N THR A 202 0.82 14.83 23.08
CA THR A 202 -0.35 15.72 23.06
C THR A 202 -1.44 15.07 22.22
N VAL A 203 -2.58 14.76 22.85
CA VAL A 203 -3.77 14.32 22.11
C VAL A 203 -4.54 15.56 21.68
N GLU A 204 -4.55 15.82 20.39
CA GLU A 204 -5.30 16.89 19.76
C GLU A 204 -6.63 16.34 19.24
N SER A 205 -7.74 16.94 19.66
CA SER A 205 -9.09 16.55 19.22
C SER A 205 -9.74 17.72 18.51
N VAL A 206 -10.32 17.45 17.32
CA VAL A 206 -11.09 18.42 16.55
C VAL A 206 -12.57 18.08 16.68
N LEU A 207 -13.34 19.05 17.16
CA LEU A 207 -14.76 18.90 17.43
C LEU A 207 -15.59 19.56 16.31
N SER A 208 -16.81 19.10 16.15
CA SER A 208 -17.83 19.73 15.32
C SER A 208 -19.03 20.04 16.21
N LEU A 209 -19.12 21.29 16.64
CA LEU A 209 -20.09 21.76 17.62
C LEU A 209 -21.20 22.53 16.91
N LYS A 210 -22.45 22.07 17.01
CA LYS A 210 -23.62 22.86 16.57
C LYS A 210 -23.95 23.94 17.59
N GLU A 211 -23.68 23.66 18.86
CA GLU A 211 -23.92 24.59 19.96
C GLU A 211 -22.80 24.47 21.01
N MET A 212 -22.20 25.58 21.38
CA MET A 212 -21.33 25.64 22.56
C MET A 212 -22.17 25.65 23.81
N LYS A 213 -22.12 24.60 24.62
CA LYS A 213 -22.88 24.46 25.85
C LYS A 213 -21.97 24.47 27.07
N GLU A 214 -22.49 25.00 28.19
CA GLU A 214 -21.81 24.87 29.48
C GLU A 214 -21.73 23.39 29.90
N GLY A 215 -20.61 22.97 30.50
CA GLY A 215 -20.41 21.59 30.94
C GLY A 215 -19.90 20.62 29.87
N LEU A 216 -19.57 21.13 28.66
CA LEU A 216 -18.87 20.28 27.67
C LEU A 216 -17.44 19.99 28.15
N LYS A 217 -17.04 18.71 28.12
CA LYS A 217 -15.71 18.26 28.49
C LYS A 217 -15.24 17.08 27.62
N LEU A 218 -13.94 17.03 27.41
CA LEU A 218 -13.25 15.89 26.77
C LEU A 218 -12.50 15.09 27.82
N LYS A 219 -12.65 13.78 27.76
CA LYS A 219 -11.90 12.82 28.56
C LYS A 219 -11.10 11.92 27.64
N THR A 220 -9.78 11.99 27.76
CA THR A 220 -8.85 11.12 27.05
C THR A 220 -8.30 10.05 27.98
N THR A 221 -8.32 8.79 27.53
CA THR A 221 -7.79 7.65 28.25
C THR A 221 -6.85 6.88 27.35
N VAL A 222 -5.61 6.67 27.79
CA VAL A 222 -4.63 5.82 27.13
C VAL A 222 -4.57 4.48 27.85
N MET A 223 -4.78 3.41 27.13
CA MET A 223 -4.73 2.03 27.64
C MET A 223 -3.60 1.25 26.96
N ASP A 224 -2.95 0.40 27.69
CA ASP A 224 -1.98 -0.56 27.18
C ASP A 224 -2.68 -1.74 26.45
N ALA A 225 -1.89 -2.69 25.92
CA ALA A 225 -2.40 -3.85 25.20
C ALA A 225 -3.28 -4.79 26.06
N ASP A 226 -3.11 -4.74 27.38
CA ASP A 226 -3.91 -5.52 28.35
C ASP A 226 -5.17 -4.77 28.80
N GLY A 227 -5.44 -3.57 28.24
CA GLY A 227 -6.58 -2.72 28.59
C GLY A 227 -6.42 -1.92 29.89
N LYS A 228 -5.22 -1.92 30.49
CA LYS A 228 -4.94 -1.15 31.69
C LYS A 228 -4.73 0.32 31.34
N VAL A 229 -5.39 1.20 32.09
CA VAL A 229 -5.20 2.65 31.93
C VAL A 229 -3.81 3.05 32.39
N VAL A 230 -3.04 3.68 31.50
CA VAL A 230 -1.67 4.13 31.73
C VAL A 230 -1.53 5.65 31.76
N ALA A 231 -2.47 6.38 31.19
CA ALA A 231 -2.60 7.83 31.31
C ALA A 231 -4.04 8.28 31.11
N ARG A 232 -4.41 9.43 31.70
CA ARG A 232 -5.75 10.02 31.57
C ARG A 232 -5.66 11.53 31.72
N GLU A 233 -6.50 12.24 30.95
CA GLU A 233 -6.69 13.68 31.05
C GLU A 233 -8.16 14.03 30.86
N GLU A 234 -8.65 15.04 31.58
CA GLU A 234 -9.98 15.59 31.39
C GLU A 234 -9.89 17.12 31.28
N THR A 235 -10.50 17.70 30.24
CA THR A 235 -10.38 19.11 29.88
C THR A 235 -11.74 19.66 29.50
N ALA A 236 -12.11 20.84 30.05
CA ALA A 236 -13.30 21.58 29.63
C ALA A 236 -13.11 22.03 28.16
N VAL A 237 -14.20 21.90 27.38
CA VAL A 237 -14.22 22.33 25.99
C VAL A 237 -14.49 23.82 25.91
N SER A 238 -13.56 24.57 25.31
CA SER A 238 -13.68 26.02 25.09
C SER A 238 -13.68 26.43 23.61
N GLY A 239 -13.60 25.46 22.72
CA GLY A 239 -13.57 25.65 21.26
C GLY A 239 -13.53 24.33 20.52
N GLU A 240 -13.46 24.37 19.18
CA GLU A 240 -13.48 23.17 18.34
C GLU A 240 -12.15 22.45 18.31
N SER A 241 -11.05 23.02 18.76
CA SER A 241 -9.75 22.33 18.89
C SER A 241 -9.36 22.26 20.37
N VAL A 242 -9.14 21.06 20.87
CA VAL A 242 -8.73 20.80 22.26
C VAL A 242 -7.44 19.98 22.26
N LYS A 243 -6.46 20.45 23.05
CA LYS A 243 -5.15 19.79 23.19
C LYS A 243 -4.98 19.32 24.62
N GLN A 244 -4.71 18.04 24.79
CA GLN A 244 -4.53 17.40 26.10
C GLN A 244 -3.13 16.79 26.18
N PRO A 245 -2.19 17.42 26.96
CA PRO A 245 -0.88 16.86 27.17
C PRO A 245 -0.95 15.68 28.15
N LEU A 246 -0.29 14.58 27.82
CA LEU A 246 -0.21 13.39 28.65
C LEU A 246 1.22 12.89 28.73
N ARG A 247 1.55 12.23 29.84
CA ARG A 247 2.84 11.59 30.04
C ARG A 247 2.68 10.14 30.48
N LEU A 248 3.39 9.25 29.80
CA LEU A 248 3.52 7.85 30.17
C LEU A 248 4.95 7.60 30.68
N LEU A 249 5.08 6.91 31.80
CA LEU A 249 6.37 6.50 32.35
C LEU A 249 6.70 5.06 31.90
N ASN A 250 7.94 4.83 31.46
CA ASN A 250 8.45 3.55 30.99
C ASN A 250 7.53 2.90 29.94
N PRO A 251 7.23 3.60 28.83
CA PRO A 251 6.35 3.05 27.79
C PRO A 251 6.99 1.85 27.12
N THR A 252 6.18 0.87 26.73
CA THR A 252 6.60 -0.17 25.80
C THR A 252 6.62 0.44 24.40
N LEU A 253 7.79 0.49 23.77
CA LEU A 253 7.93 1.10 22.45
C LEU A 253 7.47 0.15 21.34
N TRP A 254 6.84 0.72 20.29
CA TRP A 254 6.64 0.04 19.04
C TRP A 254 8.00 -0.12 18.34
N ASN A 255 8.48 -1.35 18.20
CA ASN A 255 9.83 -1.66 17.74
C ASN A 255 9.86 -2.56 16.51
N GLY A 256 9.02 -2.19 15.50
CA GLY A 256 8.93 -2.96 14.27
C GLY A 256 8.60 -4.43 14.55
N LYS A 257 9.14 -5.35 13.75
CA LYS A 257 8.91 -6.81 13.90
C LYS A 257 9.37 -7.40 15.24
N LYS A 258 10.26 -6.72 15.97
CA LYS A 258 10.71 -7.20 17.30
C LYS A 258 9.60 -7.09 18.33
N ASN A 259 8.84 -6.02 18.31
CA ASN A 259 7.74 -5.77 19.24
C ASN A 259 6.78 -4.71 18.64
N PRO A 260 5.75 -5.10 17.89
CA PRO A 260 4.77 -4.17 17.31
C PRO A 260 3.71 -3.75 18.34
N TYR A 261 4.13 -3.22 19.49
CA TYR A 261 3.28 -2.92 20.63
C TYR A 261 2.38 -1.70 20.38
N LEU A 262 1.08 -1.87 20.54
CA LEU A 262 0.09 -0.83 20.33
C LEU A 262 -0.64 -0.45 21.61
N TYR A 263 -0.89 0.85 21.75
CA TYR A 263 -1.76 1.45 22.75
C TYR A 263 -3.10 1.82 22.14
N SER A 264 -4.14 1.82 22.96
CA SER A 264 -5.47 2.33 22.60
C SER A 264 -5.69 3.70 23.24
N VAL A 265 -5.99 4.71 22.44
CA VAL A 265 -6.30 6.07 22.88
C VAL A 265 -7.76 6.33 22.63
N SER A 266 -8.56 6.43 23.69
CA SER A 266 -9.99 6.71 23.65
C SER A 266 -10.26 8.15 24.05
N VAL A 267 -10.96 8.89 23.20
CA VAL A 267 -11.42 10.27 23.46
C VAL A 267 -12.94 10.26 23.52
N GLU A 268 -13.48 10.77 24.62
CA GLU A 268 -14.90 10.80 24.93
C GLU A 268 -15.35 12.26 25.13
N LEU A 269 -16.40 12.68 24.42
CA LEU A 269 -17.02 13.99 24.57
C LEU A 269 -18.26 13.86 25.45
N TYR A 270 -18.33 14.67 26.52
CA TYR A 270 -19.44 14.70 27.48
C TYR A 270 -20.12 16.06 27.53
N GLU A 271 -21.43 16.05 27.84
CA GLU A 271 -22.23 17.17 28.31
C GLU A 271 -22.71 16.84 29.74
N GLY A 272 -22.08 17.42 30.75
CA GLY A 272 -22.25 16.94 32.13
C GLY A 272 -21.76 15.49 32.30
N ASP A 273 -22.68 14.59 32.62
CA ASP A 273 -22.42 13.14 32.73
C ASP A 273 -22.89 12.35 31.51
N ARG A 274 -23.52 13.01 30.54
CA ARG A 274 -23.99 12.36 29.30
C ARG A 274 -22.87 12.25 28.29
N LEU A 275 -22.55 11.03 27.88
CA LEU A 275 -21.62 10.76 26.77
C LEU A 275 -22.31 11.17 25.45
N LEU A 276 -21.70 12.10 24.70
CA LEU A 276 -22.17 12.54 23.39
C LEU A 276 -21.47 11.84 22.24
N ASP A 277 -20.15 11.54 22.38
CA ASP A 277 -19.38 10.90 21.33
C ASP A 277 -18.15 10.21 21.87
N LYS A 278 -17.67 9.20 21.14
CA LYS A 278 -16.46 8.47 21.48
C LYS A 278 -15.72 8.04 20.22
N VAL A 279 -14.43 8.35 20.19
CA VAL A 279 -13.50 7.89 19.16
C VAL A 279 -12.32 7.17 19.80
N THR A 280 -11.98 6.01 19.31
CA THR A 280 -10.82 5.22 19.78
C THR A 280 -9.84 5.03 18.63
N GLN A 281 -8.57 5.34 18.88
CA GLN A 281 -7.47 5.18 17.94
C GLN A 281 -6.41 4.27 18.53
N GLN A 282 -5.77 3.46 17.67
CA GLN A 282 -4.55 2.76 18.05
C GLN A 282 -3.33 3.58 17.68
N THR A 283 -2.26 3.48 18.48
CA THR A 283 -0.98 4.10 18.18
C THR A 283 0.16 3.31 18.85
N GLY A 284 1.40 3.56 18.42
CA GLY A 284 2.60 3.00 19.04
C GLY A 284 3.64 4.09 19.21
N PHE A 285 4.31 4.11 20.36
CA PHE A 285 5.33 5.13 20.66
C PHE A 285 6.68 4.66 20.13
N ARG A 286 7.35 5.51 19.35
CA ARG A 286 8.66 5.24 18.77
C ARG A 286 9.38 6.54 18.43
N TYR A 287 10.69 6.44 18.28
CA TYR A 287 11.53 7.47 17.69
C TYR A 287 12.47 6.85 16.66
N PHE A 288 12.88 7.62 15.68
CA PHE A 288 13.73 7.14 14.62
C PHE A 288 14.51 8.28 13.98
N HIS A 289 15.60 7.95 13.30
CA HIS A 289 16.37 8.86 12.47
C HIS A 289 17.08 8.09 11.35
N ALA A 290 17.51 8.81 10.33
CA ALA A 290 18.39 8.29 9.29
C ALA A 290 19.74 9.02 9.36
N ASP A 291 20.81 8.23 9.35
CA ASP A 291 22.19 8.69 9.35
C ASP A 291 22.78 8.48 7.93
N PRO A 292 23.41 9.50 7.30
CA PRO A 292 23.91 9.37 5.93
C PRO A 292 25.00 8.31 5.78
N ASP A 293 25.69 7.94 6.85
CA ASP A 293 26.79 6.98 6.84
C ASP A 293 26.43 5.61 7.41
N LYS A 294 25.37 5.54 8.20
CA LYS A 294 25.03 4.32 8.96
C LYS A 294 23.65 3.76 8.63
N GLY A 295 22.80 4.50 7.87
CA GLY A 295 21.48 4.07 7.49
C GLY A 295 20.39 4.44 8.50
N PHE A 296 19.36 3.61 8.66
CA PHE A 296 18.19 3.94 9.46
C PHE A 296 18.25 3.31 10.87
N PHE A 297 17.74 4.06 11.84
CA PHE A 297 17.68 3.64 13.26
C PHE A 297 16.26 3.79 13.80
N LEU A 298 15.75 2.75 14.44
CA LEU A 298 14.50 2.74 15.18
C LEU A 298 14.79 2.53 16.67
N ASN A 299 14.25 3.42 17.52
CA ASN A 299 14.45 3.37 18.98
C ASN A 299 15.94 3.25 19.39
N GLY A 300 16.83 3.92 18.63
CA GLY A 300 18.28 3.90 18.86
C GLY A 300 19.03 2.69 18.30
N GLU A 301 18.34 1.69 17.76
CA GLU A 301 18.96 0.51 17.16
C GLU A 301 18.97 0.60 15.63
N TYR A 302 20.08 0.18 15.00
CA TYR A 302 20.14 0.05 13.54
C TYR A 302 19.09 -0.93 13.03
N LEU A 303 18.34 -0.52 12.04
CA LEU A 303 17.35 -1.35 11.35
C LEU A 303 17.58 -1.30 9.84
N ASN A 304 17.91 -2.46 9.25
CA ASN A 304 18.03 -2.56 7.81
C ASN A 304 16.62 -2.59 7.17
N LEU A 305 16.26 -1.54 6.45
CA LEU A 305 14.98 -1.45 5.77
C LEU A 305 15.06 -2.03 4.36
N TYR A 306 14.31 -3.10 4.15
CA TYR A 306 14.16 -3.77 2.86
C TYR A 306 12.75 -4.36 2.72
N GLY A 307 12.28 -4.39 1.48
CA GLY A 307 10.96 -4.90 1.16
C GLY A 307 10.54 -4.53 -0.26
N PHE A 308 9.28 -4.26 -0.46
CA PHE A 308 8.69 -4.07 -1.77
C PHE A 308 7.95 -2.75 -1.89
N CYS A 309 7.92 -2.22 -3.12
CA CYS A 309 6.84 -1.35 -3.56
C CYS A 309 5.58 -2.18 -3.76
N ARG A 310 4.42 -1.67 -3.33
CA ARG A 310 3.13 -2.35 -3.50
C ARG A 310 2.10 -1.42 -4.13
N HIS A 311 1.37 -1.94 -5.13
CA HIS A 311 0.16 -1.32 -5.66
C HIS A 311 -1.11 -1.99 -5.11
N GLU A 312 -2.23 -1.25 -5.05
CA GLU A 312 -3.56 -1.80 -4.76
C GLU A 312 -4.22 -2.27 -6.06
N ASP A 313 -3.77 -3.43 -6.52
CA ASP A 313 -4.22 -4.01 -7.78
C ASP A 313 -4.16 -5.54 -7.70
N VAL A 314 -5.31 -6.20 -7.89
CA VAL A 314 -5.45 -7.66 -7.86
C VAL A 314 -6.23 -8.15 -9.07
N LYS A 315 -5.81 -9.26 -9.67
CA LYS A 315 -6.45 -9.88 -10.83
C LYS A 315 -7.96 -10.08 -10.63
N GLY A 316 -8.75 -9.56 -11.57
CA GLY A 316 -10.21 -9.65 -11.56
C GLY A 316 -10.91 -8.71 -10.58
N LYS A 317 -10.17 -7.89 -9.83
CA LYS A 317 -10.71 -6.90 -8.87
C LYS A 317 -10.25 -5.47 -9.16
N GLY A 318 -9.13 -5.30 -9.92
CA GLY A 318 -8.47 -4.01 -10.03
C GLY A 318 -8.17 -3.45 -8.64
N SER A 319 -8.55 -2.20 -8.36
CA SER A 319 -8.36 -1.56 -7.06
C SER A 319 -9.50 -1.78 -6.04
N ALA A 320 -10.56 -2.54 -6.39
CA ALA A 320 -11.68 -2.84 -5.50
C ALA A 320 -11.38 -4.03 -4.59
N LEU A 321 -10.48 -3.85 -3.63
CA LEU A 321 -9.96 -4.91 -2.78
C LEU A 321 -10.82 -5.12 -1.53
N HIS A 322 -10.83 -6.36 -1.06
CA HIS A 322 -11.47 -6.80 0.18
C HIS A 322 -10.44 -7.18 1.23
N GLN A 323 -10.85 -7.41 2.48
CA GLN A 323 -9.95 -7.73 3.58
C GLN A 323 -9.04 -8.93 3.28
N GLU A 324 -9.60 -9.99 2.65
CA GLU A 324 -8.82 -11.17 2.29
C GLU A 324 -7.64 -10.90 1.34
N ASP A 325 -7.72 -9.86 0.50
CA ASP A 325 -6.63 -9.48 -0.41
C ASP A 325 -5.47 -8.85 0.37
N TYR A 326 -5.78 -7.99 1.34
CA TYR A 326 -4.79 -7.39 2.24
C TYR A 326 -4.14 -8.44 3.15
N ASP A 327 -4.93 -9.37 3.68
CA ASP A 327 -4.45 -10.46 4.53
C ASP A 327 -3.50 -11.38 3.74
N LYS A 328 -3.84 -11.67 2.48
CA LYS A 328 -3.00 -12.49 1.59
C LYS A 328 -1.68 -11.80 1.25
N ASP A 329 -1.72 -10.52 0.95
CA ASP A 329 -0.50 -9.75 0.67
C ASP A 329 0.40 -9.70 1.92
N MET A 330 -0.18 -9.45 3.11
CA MET A 330 0.57 -9.43 4.36
C MET A 330 1.15 -10.81 4.72
N GLU A 331 0.43 -11.90 4.48
CA GLU A 331 0.94 -13.26 4.65
C GLU A 331 2.26 -13.46 3.86
N LEU A 332 2.26 -13.08 2.57
CA LEU A 332 3.42 -13.22 1.68
C LEU A 332 4.56 -12.27 2.09
N ILE A 333 4.27 -11.04 2.50
CA ILE A 333 5.25 -10.06 2.98
C ILE A 333 5.94 -10.55 4.27
N LYS A 334 5.18 -11.17 5.17
CA LYS A 334 5.74 -11.81 6.38
C LYS A 334 6.57 -13.05 6.03
N GLU A 335 6.08 -13.87 5.11
CA GLU A 335 6.76 -15.09 4.67
C GLU A 335 8.13 -14.77 4.04
N VAL A 336 8.22 -13.74 3.21
CA VAL A 336 9.51 -13.36 2.61
C VAL A 336 10.46 -12.74 3.64
N GLY A 337 9.94 -12.18 4.72
CA GLY A 337 10.72 -11.59 5.81
C GLY A 337 10.96 -10.08 5.69
N ALA A 338 10.23 -9.35 4.84
CA ALA A 338 10.36 -7.90 4.68
C ALA A 338 10.28 -7.15 6.01
N THR A 339 11.02 -6.04 6.13
CA THR A 339 11.00 -5.14 7.30
C THR A 339 10.26 -3.85 7.04
N ALA A 340 10.06 -3.51 5.76
CA ALA A 340 9.40 -2.29 5.34
C ALA A 340 8.64 -2.49 4.02
N MET A 341 7.74 -1.56 3.70
CA MET A 341 7.09 -1.43 2.40
C MET A 341 7.02 0.03 1.97
N ARG A 342 7.04 0.25 0.66
CA ARG A 342 6.65 1.50 0.02
C ARG A 342 5.28 1.32 -0.61
N LEU A 343 4.31 2.08 -0.13
CA LEU A 343 2.95 2.08 -0.68
C LEU A 343 2.90 3.01 -1.89
N ALA A 344 3.26 2.44 -3.04
CA ALA A 344 3.42 3.17 -4.29
C ALA A 344 2.11 3.18 -5.09
N HIS A 345 1.75 4.24 -5.80
CA HIS A 345 2.29 5.61 -5.71
C HIS A 345 1.22 6.54 -5.16
N TYR A 346 0.42 6.07 -4.22
CA TYR A 346 -0.77 6.75 -3.68
C TYR A 346 -1.12 6.20 -2.27
N PRO A 347 -1.91 6.95 -1.48
CA PRO A 347 -2.41 6.45 -0.20
C PRO A 347 -3.20 5.15 -0.37
N HIS A 348 -2.81 4.10 0.35
CA HIS A 348 -3.52 2.83 0.36
C HIS A 348 -4.72 2.84 1.31
N ALA A 349 -5.56 1.81 1.25
CA ALA A 349 -6.69 1.66 2.14
C ALA A 349 -6.26 1.31 3.57
N GLU A 350 -7.13 1.62 4.53
CA GLU A 350 -6.90 1.47 5.97
C GLU A 350 -6.41 0.08 6.42
N PRO A 351 -6.94 -1.04 5.86
CA PRO A 351 -6.50 -2.38 6.27
C PRO A 351 -5.00 -2.62 6.12
N MET A 352 -4.34 -2.04 5.11
CA MET A 352 -2.91 -2.21 4.91
C MET A 352 -2.09 -1.50 5.99
N TYR A 353 -2.44 -0.26 6.37
CA TYR A 353 -1.76 0.47 7.44
C TYR A 353 -1.90 -0.24 8.77
N LYS A 354 -3.13 -0.63 9.11
CA LYS A 354 -3.43 -1.37 10.34
C LYS A 354 -2.63 -2.68 10.41
N SER A 355 -2.63 -3.44 9.31
CA SER A 355 -1.87 -4.69 9.25
C SER A 355 -0.35 -4.46 9.41
N CYS A 356 0.18 -3.35 8.90
CA CYS A 356 1.58 -2.98 9.09
C CYS A 356 1.90 -2.57 10.53
N ASP A 357 1.01 -1.84 11.19
CA ASP A 357 1.14 -1.50 12.61
C ASP A 357 1.21 -2.76 13.49
N GLU A 358 0.31 -3.71 13.25
CA GLU A 358 0.18 -4.96 14.01
C GLU A 358 1.32 -5.94 13.75
N ASN A 359 1.92 -5.91 12.56
CA ASN A 359 3.01 -6.83 12.17
C ASN A 359 4.40 -6.18 12.19
N GLY A 360 4.50 -4.90 12.57
CA GLY A 360 5.76 -4.20 12.70
C GLY A 360 6.50 -3.94 11.39
N ILE A 361 5.77 -3.72 10.30
CA ILE A 361 6.32 -3.38 8.99
C ILE A 361 6.35 -1.87 8.83
N LEU A 362 7.54 -1.29 8.63
CA LEU A 362 7.68 0.16 8.47
C LEU A 362 7.18 0.60 7.09
N LEU A 363 6.56 1.79 7.05
CA LEU A 363 5.93 2.30 5.83
C LEU A 363 6.52 3.60 5.33
N TRP A 364 6.70 3.64 4.01
CA TRP A 364 6.75 4.84 3.19
C TRP A 364 5.41 4.94 2.44
N THR A 365 4.62 5.98 2.72
CA THR A 365 3.38 6.30 2.01
C THR A 365 3.49 7.67 1.37
N GLU A 366 2.86 7.88 0.21
CA GLU A 366 3.10 9.05 -0.62
C GLU A 366 1.82 9.61 -1.24
N ILE A 367 1.84 10.93 -1.56
CA ILE A 367 0.81 11.52 -2.42
C ILE A 367 1.02 11.09 -3.88
N PRO A 368 -0.03 10.98 -4.69
CA PRO A 368 0.07 10.46 -6.06
C PRO A 368 0.64 11.50 -7.05
N MET A 369 1.67 12.23 -6.68
CA MET A 369 2.44 13.12 -7.54
C MET A 369 3.51 12.30 -8.26
N CYS A 370 3.15 11.70 -9.40
CA CYS A 370 3.90 10.65 -10.06
C CYS A 370 4.14 10.95 -11.55
N GLY A 371 5.34 10.66 -12.04
CA GLY A 371 5.82 10.44 -13.41
C GLY A 371 6.72 9.19 -13.41
N PRO A 372 7.39 8.88 -14.54
CA PRO A 372 6.95 9.07 -15.90
C PRO A 372 5.90 8.04 -16.31
N GLY A 373 5.20 8.37 -17.38
CA GLY A 373 4.21 7.49 -17.99
C GLY A 373 2.83 8.13 -18.03
N GLY A 374 1.86 7.45 -18.63
CA GLY A 374 0.50 7.91 -18.71
C GLY A 374 0.31 9.22 -19.47
N TYR A 375 -0.73 9.99 -19.09
CA TYR A 375 -1.23 11.14 -19.82
C TYR A 375 -0.27 12.35 -19.82
N ALA A 376 0.18 12.79 -18.66
CA ALA A 376 1.14 13.89 -18.53
C ALA A 376 2.49 13.33 -18.07
N TYR A 377 3.31 12.95 -19.03
CA TYR A 377 4.55 12.18 -18.85
C TYR A 377 5.52 12.73 -17.79
N THR A 378 5.52 14.04 -17.53
CA THR A 378 6.41 14.66 -16.54
C THR A 378 6.00 14.47 -15.09
N GLY A 379 4.72 14.14 -14.85
CA GLY A 379 4.14 14.01 -13.51
C GLY A 379 3.86 15.33 -12.78
N TYR A 380 4.21 16.48 -13.37
CA TYR A 380 3.95 17.81 -12.82
C TYR A 380 3.53 18.78 -13.92
N LEU A 381 2.56 19.62 -13.61
CA LEU A 381 2.13 20.77 -14.40
C LEU A 381 1.97 21.97 -13.47
N HIS A 382 2.54 23.10 -13.86
CA HIS A 382 2.30 24.37 -13.16
C HIS A 382 0.92 24.90 -13.49
N ASN A 383 -0.08 24.37 -12.76
CA ASN A 383 -1.43 24.87 -12.84
C ASN A 383 -2.08 24.87 -11.45
N LYS A 384 -2.89 25.91 -11.21
CA LYS A 384 -3.51 26.15 -9.92
C LYS A 384 -4.32 24.97 -9.39
N GLY A 385 -5.11 24.33 -10.25
CA GLY A 385 -5.95 23.19 -9.86
C GLY A 385 -5.12 21.99 -9.41
N PHE A 386 -4.06 21.64 -10.16
CA PHE A 386 -3.12 20.58 -9.79
C PHE A 386 -2.47 20.81 -8.43
N GLU A 387 -1.93 22.03 -8.24
CA GLU A 387 -1.22 22.36 -7.00
C GLU A 387 -2.14 22.41 -5.79
N GLU A 388 -3.37 22.96 -5.95
CA GLU A 388 -4.39 22.95 -4.90
C GLU A 388 -4.81 21.52 -4.55
N ASN A 389 -5.01 20.66 -5.54
CA ASN A 389 -5.35 19.25 -5.33
C ASN A 389 -4.22 18.51 -4.60
N ALA A 390 -2.96 18.74 -4.98
CA ALA A 390 -1.81 18.14 -4.29
C ALA A 390 -1.75 18.53 -2.80
N ARG A 391 -1.97 19.82 -2.47
CA ARG A 391 -2.02 20.29 -1.09
C ARG A 391 -3.19 19.67 -0.31
N GLN A 392 -4.36 19.54 -0.96
CA GLN A 392 -5.53 18.90 -0.35
C GLN A 392 -5.29 17.43 -0.05
N VAL A 393 -4.84 16.65 -1.04
CA VAL A 393 -4.54 15.23 -0.89
C VAL A 393 -3.46 14.99 0.18
N LEU A 394 -2.45 15.87 0.27
CA LEU A 394 -1.44 15.79 1.33
C LEU A 394 -2.04 15.96 2.72
N LYS A 395 -2.90 16.98 2.92
CA LYS A 395 -3.56 17.21 4.20
C LYS A 395 -4.45 16.02 4.58
N GLU A 396 -5.21 15.52 3.63
CA GLU A 396 -6.03 14.31 3.81
C GLU A 396 -5.18 13.12 4.21
N LEU A 397 -4.09 12.83 3.48
CA LEU A 397 -3.18 11.73 3.81
C LEU A 397 -2.63 11.86 5.22
N VAL A 398 -2.09 13.02 5.58
CA VAL A 398 -1.46 13.22 6.90
C VAL A 398 -2.50 13.08 8.01
N TYR A 399 -3.64 13.76 7.93
CA TYR A 399 -4.65 13.71 9.00
C TYR A 399 -5.35 12.35 9.09
N GLN A 400 -5.62 11.68 7.97
CA GLN A 400 -6.26 10.36 7.98
C GLN A 400 -5.34 9.27 8.53
N LYS A 401 -4.03 9.37 8.31
CA LYS A 401 -3.05 8.33 8.66
C LYS A 401 -2.11 8.74 9.81
N PHE A 402 -2.44 9.81 10.53
CA PHE A 402 -1.57 10.42 11.55
C PHE A 402 -1.14 9.44 12.64
N ASN A 403 -2.05 8.60 13.13
CA ASN A 403 -1.83 7.77 14.32
C ASN A 403 -1.09 6.45 14.06
N HIS A 404 -0.85 6.08 12.79
CA HIS A 404 -0.16 4.83 12.45
C HIS A 404 1.34 4.87 12.81
N PRO A 405 1.81 4.03 13.75
CA PRO A 405 3.22 4.00 14.13
C PRO A 405 4.13 3.43 13.02
N SER A 406 3.59 2.58 12.15
CA SER A 406 4.33 2.01 11.00
C SER A 406 4.82 3.07 10.03
N ILE A 407 4.10 4.19 9.86
CA ILE A 407 4.52 5.27 8.97
C ILE A 407 5.72 6.00 9.56
N CYS A 408 6.86 5.90 8.89
CA CYS A 408 8.08 6.64 9.20
C CYS A 408 8.41 7.68 8.14
N PHE A 409 7.89 7.52 6.93
CA PHE A 409 8.25 8.33 5.77
C PHE A 409 7.02 8.85 5.03
N TRP A 410 6.93 10.19 4.87
CA TRP A 410 5.99 10.84 3.98
C TRP A 410 6.62 11.04 2.61
N GLY A 411 6.04 10.47 1.57
CA GLY A 411 6.50 10.58 0.19
C GLY A 411 5.98 11.83 -0.49
N ILE A 412 6.89 12.62 -1.07
CA ILE A 412 6.57 13.87 -1.75
C ILE A 412 6.19 13.60 -3.20
N PHE A 413 7.00 12.84 -3.92
CA PHE A 413 6.78 12.51 -5.34
C PHE A 413 7.52 11.25 -5.77
N ASN A 414 7.11 10.73 -6.92
CA ASN A 414 7.83 9.71 -7.69
C ASN A 414 8.19 10.23 -9.08
N GLU A 415 9.48 10.15 -9.45
CA GLU A 415 9.98 10.31 -10.84
C GLU A 415 9.53 11.59 -11.56
N LEU A 416 9.44 12.73 -10.90
CA LEU A 416 9.17 13.98 -11.60
C LEU A 416 10.33 14.34 -12.50
N LEU A 417 10.07 14.58 -13.79
CA LEU A 417 11.06 14.95 -14.77
C LEU A 417 11.31 16.46 -14.77
N ILE A 418 12.58 16.81 -14.89
CA ILE A 418 13.04 18.20 -15.03
C ILE A 418 13.58 18.39 -16.45
N SER A 419 13.31 19.54 -17.05
CA SER A 419 13.90 19.92 -18.33
C SER A 419 15.42 19.93 -18.26
N ASP A 420 16.08 19.13 -19.11
CA ASP A 420 17.54 19.12 -19.29
C ASP A 420 18.02 20.05 -20.42
N GLY A 421 17.09 20.83 -21.00
CA GLY A 421 17.34 21.74 -22.12
C GLY A 421 17.60 21.05 -23.45
N LYS A 422 17.67 19.72 -23.50
CA LYS A 422 17.95 18.92 -24.70
C LYS A 422 16.80 17.98 -25.07
N ARG A 423 16.35 17.17 -24.12
CA ARG A 423 15.34 16.12 -24.33
C ARG A 423 13.95 16.58 -23.95
N PHE A 424 13.87 17.52 -23.01
CA PHE A 424 12.62 17.98 -22.38
C PHE A 424 12.62 19.53 -22.34
N GLN A 425 12.42 20.17 -23.48
CA GLN A 425 12.56 21.64 -23.61
C GLN A 425 11.42 22.48 -23.04
N ALA A 426 10.29 21.89 -22.68
CA ALA A 426 9.04 22.60 -22.40
C ALA A 426 8.36 22.17 -21.08
N TYR A 427 9.10 21.68 -20.10
CA TYR A 427 8.50 21.24 -18.85
C TYR A 427 8.61 22.29 -17.75
N ASP A 428 7.54 22.45 -17.01
CA ASP A 428 7.52 23.26 -15.80
C ASP A 428 8.55 22.73 -14.79
N ASN A 429 9.21 23.64 -14.08
CA ASN A 429 10.16 23.28 -13.04
C ASN A 429 9.43 22.92 -11.74
N PRO A 430 9.39 21.65 -11.30
CA PRO A 430 8.65 21.24 -10.11
C PRO A 430 9.37 21.58 -8.79
N VAL A 431 10.66 21.93 -8.80
CA VAL A 431 11.48 22.11 -7.59
C VAL A 431 10.89 23.10 -6.60
N PRO A 432 10.39 24.30 -6.99
CA PRO A 432 9.77 25.22 -6.03
C PRO A 432 8.55 24.60 -5.33
N PHE A 433 7.70 23.92 -6.09
CA PHE A 433 6.50 23.27 -5.55
C PHE A 433 6.84 22.06 -4.66
N VAL A 434 7.83 21.27 -5.02
CA VAL A 434 8.34 20.15 -4.20
C VAL A 434 8.81 20.65 -2.83
N LYS A 435 9.54 21.80 -2.79
CA LYS A 435 9.96 22.43 -1.53
C LYS A 435 8.76 22.92 -0.69
N GLU A 436 7.74 23.47 -1.32
CA GLU A 436 6.50 23.87 -0.66
C GLU A 436 5.77 22.66 -0.05
N ILE A 437 5.61 21.57 -0.80
CA ILE A 437 5.02 20.32 -0.34
C ILE A 437 5.80 19.75 0.85
N ASN A 438 7.13 19.77 0.80
CA ASN A 438 7.96 19.36 1.94
C ASN A 438 7.71 20.24 3.18
N ALA A 439 7.66 21.56 3.01
CA ALA A 439 7.39 22.47 4.12
C ALA A 439 6.00 22.21 4.73
N LEU A 440 4.99 21.95 3.91
CA LEU A 440 3.65 21.62 4.37
C LEU A 440 3.61 20.28 5.16
N TYR A 441 4.32 19.25 4.72
CA TYR A 441 4.48 18.02 5.52
C TYR A 441 5.08 18.31 6.89
N LYS A 442 6.15 19.13 6.94
CA LYS A 442 6.82 19.47 8.20
C LYS A 442 5.98 20.34 9.14
N GLU A 443 5.12 21.19 8.59
CA GLU A 443 4.15 21.96 9.36
C GLU A 443 3.10 21.06 10.03
N LEU A 444 2.56 20.09 9.27
CA LEU A 444 1.49 19.21 9.75
C LEU A 444 2.02 18.11 10.68
N ASP A 445 3.17 17.55 10.35
CA ASP A 445 3.82 16.47 11.11
C ASP A 445 5.35 16.57 11.08
N PRO A 446 5.94 17.29 12.03
CA PRO A 446 7.40 17.40 12.13
C PRO A 446 8.09 16.13 12.64
N SER A 447 7.32 15.14 13.12
CA SER A 447 7.86 13.94 13.76
C SER A 447 8.32 12.88 12.75
N ARG A 448 7.82 12.92 11.52
CA ARG A 448 8.16 11.96 10.46
C ARG A 448 9.13 12.56 9.44
N LEU A 449 9.93 11.69 8.85
CA LEU A 449 10.86 12.05 7.77
C LEU A 449 10.11 12.17 6.45
N THR A 450 10.57 13.10 5.60
CA THR A 450 10.08 13.23 4.23
C THR A 450 11.06 12.57 3.26
N ALA A 451 10.54 11.97 2.19
CA ALA A 451 11.33 11.29 1.18
C ALA A 451 10.78 11.55 -0.23
N PHE A 452 11.62 11.44 -1.22
CA PHE A 452 11.21 11.38 -2.62
C PHE A 452 11.95 10.29 -3.38
N ALA A 453 11.33 9.80 -4.45
CA ALA A 453 11.91 8.85 -5.39
C ALA A 453 12.21 9.53 -6.72
N THR A 454 13.44 9.38 -7.23
CA THR A 454 13.86 9.99 -8.51
C THR A 454 14.53 8.97 -9.43
N CYS A 455 14.27 9.06 -10.74
CA CYS A 455 14.98 8.32 -11.78
C CYS A 455 16.10 9.11 -12.44
N VAL A 456 16.13 10.45 -12.21
CA VAL A 456 17.12 11.34 -12.82
C VAL A 456 18.39 11.42 -11.97
N ASP A 457 19.56 11.46 -12.64
CA ASP A 457 20.86 11.49 -11.96
C ASP A 457 21.25 12.90 -11.50
N GLN A 458 20.44 13.90 -11.88
CA GLN A 458 20.72 15.30 -11.57
C GLN A 458 20.42 15.61 -10.10
N THR A 459 21.22 16.51 -9.54
CA THR A 459 21.17 16.90 -8.12
C THR A 459 20.10 17.96 -7.79
N HIS A 460 19.20 18.28 -8.72
CA HIS A 460 18.20 19.36 -8.58
C HIS A 460 17.25 19.20 -7.40
N TYR A 461 16.95 17.94 -7.02
CA TYR A 461 16.07 17.65 -5.90
C TYR A 461 16.78 17.48 -4.56
N LEU A 462 18.13 17.49 -4.53
CA LEU A 462 18.84 17.38 -3.27
C LEU A 462 18.49 18.54 -2.34
N GLY A 463 18.20 18.23 -1.08
CA GLY A 463 17.76 19.20 -0.09
C GLY A 463 16.27 19.59 -0.17
N CYS A 464 15.48 18.97 -1.06
CA CYS A 464 14.04 19.21 -1.13
C CYS A 464 13.22 18.36 -0.14
N ALA A 465 13.84 17.37 0.52
CA ALA A 465 13.26 16.54 1.58
C ALA A 465 14.36 16.10 2.55
N ASP A 466 14.01 15.36 3.61
CA ASP A 466 15.01 14.81 4.53
C ASP A 466 15.84 13.71 3.86
N LEU A 467 15.21 12.88 3.04
CA LEU A 467 15.77 11.67 2.45
C LEU A 467 15.65 11.70 0.93
N VAL A 468 16.65 11.14 0.25
CA VAL A 468 16.59 10.88 -1.19
C VAL A 468 16.68 9.40 -1.49
N ALA A 469 15.89 8.92 -2.48
CA ALA A 469 16.02 7.57 -2.98
C ALA A 469 15.91 7.54 -4.52
N TRP A 470 16.59 6.56 -5.12
CA TRP A 470 16.64 6.42 -6.58
C TRP A 470 15.91 5.18 -7.06
N ASN A 471 15.18 5.36 -8.18
CA ASN A 471 14.67 4.29 -9.02
C ASN A 471 15.74 3.93 -10.05
N LYS A 472 16.38 2.77 -9.89
CA LYS A 472 17.46 2.32 -10.76
C LYS A 472 17.37 0.83 -11.09
N TYR A 473 17.38 0.55 -12.39
CA TYR A 473 17.15 -0.80 -12.92
C TYR A 473 18.41 -1.36 -13.60
N PHE A 474 19.56 -1.27 -12.91
CA PHE A 474 20.83 -1.85 -13.34
C PHE A 474 20.71 -3.37 -13.46
N GLY A 475 21.34 -3.97 -14.47
CA GLY A 475 21.21 -5.40 -14.75
C GLY A 475 19.98 -5.74 -15.57
N TRP A 476 18.89 -4.97 -15.47
CA TRP A 476 17.77 -5.05 -16.40
C TRP A 476 18.03 -4.20 -17.65
N THR A 477 18.52 -2.98 -17.47
CA THR A 477 18.87 -2.06 -18.55
C THR A 477 20.39 -1.82 -18.70
N ASN A 478 21.17 -2.08 -17.66
CA ASN A 478 22.62 -1.81 -17.57
C ASN A 478 23.34 -2.87 -16.73
N SER A 479 24.69 -2.87 -16.71
CA SER A 479 25.48 -3.88 -15.97
C SER A 479 25.38 -3.74 -14.45
N LYS A 480 25.57 -4.85 -13.72
CA LYS A 480 25.43 -4.92 -12.24
C LYS A 480 26.49 -4.13 -11.47
N GLN A 481 27.71 -4.04 -11.99
CA GLN A 481 28.77 -3.26 -11.36
C GLN A 481 28.39 -1.80 -11.23
N GLN A 482 27.56 -1.28 -12.12
CA GLN A 482 27.07 0.10 -12.08
C GLN A 482 26.20 0.39 -10.84
N ALA A 483 25.50 -0.59 -10.24
CA ALA A 483 24.71 -0.35 -9.04
C ALA A 483 25.58 0.07 -7.86
N ALA A 484 26.65 -0.63 -7.58
CA ALA A 484 27.59 -0.30 -6.50
C ALA A 484 28.23 1.08 -6.70
N GLU A 485 28.80 1.32 -7.88
CA GLU A 485 29.46 2.56 -8.25
C GLU A 485 28.48 3.75 -8.18
N PHE A 486 27.26 3.57 -8.69
CA PHE A 486 26.24 4.61 -8.66
C PHE A 486 25.89 5.03 -7.24
N PHE A 487 25.60 4.08 -6.35
CA PHE A 487 25.19 4.42 -4.98
C PHE A 487 26.34 4.97 -4.13
N ASP A 488 27.58 4.52 -4.34
CA ASP A 488 28.77 5.11 -3.70
C ASP A 488 28.98 6.55 -4.18
N HIS A 489 28.78 6.82 -5.47
CA HIS A 489 28.83 8.18 -6.01
C HIS A 489 27.68 9.04 -5.48
N ALA A 490 26.44 8.53 -5.49
CA ALA A 490 25.27 9.23 -4.95
C ALA A 490 25.48 9.63 -3.49
N ARG A 491 26.02 8.73 -2.65
CA ARG A 491 26.39 9.05 -1.26
C ARG A 491 27.41 10.18 -1.18
N SER A 492 28.47 10.13 -1.99
CA SER A 492 29.55 11.14 -1.96
C SER A 492 29.10 12.53 -2.41
N THR A 493 28.02 12.61 -3.22
CA THR A 493 27.51 13.85 -3.82
C THR A 493 26.19 14.35 -3.22
N SER A 494 25.63 13.63 -2.25
CA SER A 494 24.31 13.94 -1.66
C SER A 494 24.30 15.09 -0.64
N ASN A 495 25.42 15.78 -0.40
CA ASN A 495 25.53 16.82 0.62
C ASN A 495 25.07 16.38 2.02
N ASN A 496 25.49 15.22 2.45
CA ASN A 496 25.09 14.57 3.72
C ASN A 496 23.58 14.18 3.81
N GLN A 497 22.83 14.24 2.73
CA GLN A 497 21.48 13.71 2.71
C GLN A 497 21.53 12.17 2.66
N PRO A 498 20.80 11.44 3.54
CA PRO A 498 20.78 9.99 3.50
C PRO A 498 20.23 9.45 2.17
N VAL A 499 20.94 8.47 1.61
CA VAL A 499 20.70 7.88 0.29
C VAL A 499 19.98 6.54 0.43
N GLY A 500 18.97 6.27 -0.40
CA GLY A 500 18.24 5.01 -0.45
C GLY A 500 17.94 4.53 -1.87
N VAL A 501 17.35 3.36 -1.95
CA VAL A 501 16.88 2.72 -3.19
C VAL A 501 15.37 2.59 -3.09
N SER A 502 14.66 3.42 -3.87
CA SER A 502 13.19 3.42 -3.89
C SER A 502 12.60 2.40 -4.84
N GLU A 503 13.35 2.06 -5.91
CA GLU A 503 12.95 0.99 -6.83
C GLU A 503 14.17 0.34 -7.48
N TYR A 504 14.13 -1.00 -7.55
CA TYR A 504 15.02 -1.82 -8.37
C TYR A 504 14.34 -3.15 -8.69
N GLY A 505 14.71 -3.78 -9.82
CA GLY A 505 14.15 -5.06 -10.19
C GLY A 505 14.32 -5.38 -11.67
N ALA A 506 13.66 -6.44 -12.11
CA ALA A 506 13.59 -6.90 -13.47
C ALA A 506 12.27 -7.61 -13.73
N GLY A 507 11.81 -7.64 -14.98
CA GLY A 507 10.63 -8.38 -15.40
C GLY A 507 10.86 -9.89 -15.42
N ALA A 508 9.80 -10.66 -15.22
CA ALA A 508 9.80 -12.12 -15.40
C ALA A 508 8.40 -12.65 -15.70
N SER A 509 8.30 -13.45 -16.76
CA SER A 509 7.16 -14.33 -16.98
C SER A 509 7.45 -15.71 -16.39
N ILE A 510 6.47 -16.31 -15.74
CA ILE A 510 6.53 -17.71 -15.27
C ILE A 510 6.43 -18.73 -16.41
N HIS A 511 6.23 -18.26 -17.64
CA HIS A 511 6.10 -19.06 -18.87
C HIS A 511 7.30 -18.91 -19.80
N GLN A 512 8.24 -18.00 -19.49
CA GLN A 512 9.44 -17.76 -20.28
C GLN A 512 10.67 -18.16 -19.48
N HIS A 513 11.48 -19.06 -20.06
CA HIS A 513 12.63 -19.65 -19.39
C HIS A 513 13.85 -19.72 -20.32
N ALA A 514 15.03 -19.58 -19.73
CA ALA A 514 16.30 -19.79 -20.41
C ALA A 514 17.39 -20.17 -19.40
N SER A 515 18.13 -21.26 -19.71
CA SER A 515 19.27 -21.69 -18.90
C SER A 515 20.24 -22.51 -19.77
N PRO A 516 21.57 -22.33 -19.64
CA PRO A 516 22.21 -21.35 -18.76
C PRO A 516 22.12 -19.92 -19.31
N LEU A 517 21.89 -18.96 -18.44
CA LEU A 517 21.99 -17.53 -18.75
C LEU A 517 23.29 -16.98 -18.18
N ASN A 518 24.03 -16.23 -19.00
CA ASN A 518 25.12 -15.41 -18.50
C ASN A 518 24.62 -14.00 -18.10
N LYS A 519 25.41 -13.30 -17.31
CA LYS A 519 25.08 -11.97 -16.77
C LYS A 519 24.98 -10.88 -17.86
N GLU A 520 25.46 -11.16 -19.06
CA GLU A 520 25.58 -10.22 -20.17
C GLU A 520 24.65 -10.58 -21.34
N ALA A 521 23.76 -11.56 -21.14
CA ALA A 521 22.82 -11.98 -22.17
C ALA A 521 21.92 -10.81 -22.58
N GLN A 522 22.03 -10.41 -23.83
CA GLN A 522 21.07 -9.51 -24.46
C GLN A 522 19.82 -10.32 -24.80
N LEU A 523 18.77 -10.13 -24.02
CA LEU A 523 17.51 -10.83 -24.25
C LEU A 523 16.73 -10.16 -25.40
N PRO A 524 16.02 -10.92 -26.22
CA PRO A 524 15.09 -10.38 -27.19
C PRO A 524 14.04 -9.49 -26.51
N LYS A 525 13.57 -8.47 -27.21
CA LYS A 525 12.48 -7.62 -26.70
C LYS A 525 11.25 -8.47 -26.38
N GLY A 526 10.69 -8.30 -25.21
CA GLY A 526 9.50 -9.05 -24.75
C GLY A 526 9.81 -10.46 -24.25
N PHE A 527 11.08 -10.88 -24.18
CA PHE A 527 11.47 -12.14 -23.57
C PHE A 527 12.04 -11.89 -22.18
N HIS A 528 11.25 -12.23 -21.15
CA HIS A 528 11.53 -11.99 -19.73
C HIS A 528 11.63 -13.32 -18.96
N PRO A 529 12.70 -14.10 -19.16
CA PRO A 529 12.85 -15.38 -18.47
C PRO A 529 13.01 -15.18 -16.96
N GLU A 530 12.35 -16.03 -16.19
CA GLU A 530 12.35 -15.98 -14.73
C GLU A 530 13.76 -16.06 -14.13
N GLU A 531 14.61 -16.86 -14.76
CA GLU A 531 16.02 -17.02 -14.38
C GLU A 531 16.81 -15.71 -14.46
N TYR A 532 16.47 -14.86 -15.43
CA TYR A 532 17.13 -13.55 -15.58
C TYR A 532 16.73 -12.58 -14.49
N GLN A 533 15.45 -12.55 -14.12
CA GLN A 533 14.98 -11.78 -12.96
C GLN A 533 15.76 -12.18 -11.72
N ALA A 534 15.86 -13.48 -11.44
CA ALA A 534 16.59 -14.01 -10.30
C ALA A 534 18.05 -13.54 -10.27
N ILE A 535 18.76 -13.62 -11.40
CA ILE A 535 20.16 -13.18 -11.56
C ILE A 535 20.29 -11.64 -11.31
N CYS A 536 19.34 -10.85 -11.80
CA CYS A 536 19.34 -9.41 -11.54
C CYS A 536 19.22 -9.10 -10.06
N HIS A 537 18.26 -9.75 -9.37
CA HIS A 537 18.05 -9.57 -7.95
C HIS A 537 19.25 -10.04 -7.09
N GLU A 538 19.90 -11.14 -7.46
CA GLU A 538 21.15 -11.57 -6.84
C GLU A 538 22.23 -10.48 -6.92
N GLY A 539 22.41 -9.88 -8.09
CA GLY A 539 23.43 -8.86 -8.30
C GLY A 539 23.16 -7.56 -7.53
N TYR A 540 21.87 -7.16 -7.42
CA TYR A 540 21.51 -6.02 -6.58
C TYR A 540 21.78 -6.30 -5.11
N TRP A 541 21.37 -7.46 -4.61
CA TRP A 541 21.54 -7.77 -3.20
C TRP A 541 23.02 -7.93 -2.82
N GLU A 542 23.86 -8.49 -3.72
CA GLU A 542 25.31 -8.49 -3.56
C GLU A 542 25.87 -7.07 -3.38
N ALA A 543 25.39 -6.10 -4.17
CA ALA A 543 25.82 -4.71 -4.06
C ALA A 543 25.30 -4.04 -2.76
N PHE A 544 24.06 -4.31 -2.37
CA PHE A 544 23.44 -3.64 -1.23
C PHE A 544 23.87 -4.19 0.14
N ALA A 545 24.22 -5.47 0.22
CA ALA A 545 24.68 -6.10 1.47
C ALA A 545 25.96 -5.43 2.04
N GLU A 546 26.78 -4.86 1.17
CA GLU A 546 28.01 -4.16 1.54
C GLU A 546 27.81 -2.65 1.79
N ARG A 547 26.54 -2.15 1.74
CA ARG A 547 26.20 -0.72 1.85
C ARG A 547 25.16 -0.44 2.93
N PRO A 548 25.53 -0.59 4.21
CA PRO A 548 24.59 -0.37 5.32
C PRO A 548 24.09 1.07 5.42
N TYR A 549 24.79 2.04 4.79
CA TYR A 549 24.37 3.44 4.75
C TYR A 549 23.09 3.66 3.92
N LEU A 550 22.72 2.74 3.02
CA LEU A 550 21.45 2.83 2.29
C LEU A 550 20.29 2.70 3.27
N TRP A 551 19.60 3.83 3.52
CA TRP A 551 18.54 3.87 4.53
C TRP A 551 17.35 2.95 4.22
N ALA A 552 17.07 2.68 2.94
CA ALA A 552 16.05 1.72 2.49
C ALA A 552 16.40 1.09 1.13
N LYS A 553 15.79 -0.08 0.84
CA LYS A 553 15.96 -0.85 -0.38
C LYS A 553 14.64 -1.49 -0.75
N PHE A 554 13.91 -0.89 -1.72
CA PHE A 554 12.59 -1.37 -2.14
C PHE A 554 12.64 -1.98 -3.53
N ILE A 555 12.13 -3.20 -3.64
CA ILE A 555 12.00 -3.92 -4.90
C ILE A 555 10.78 -3.40 -5.66
N TRP A 556 10.93 -3.10 -6.91
CA TRP A 556 9.85 -2.95 -7.85
C TRP A 556 9.62 -4.28 -8.57
N GLN A 557 8.59 -5.08 -8.16
CA GLN A 557 7.63 -4.77 -7.11
C GLN A 557 7.15 -6.06 -6.39
N PHE A 558 6.17 -5.94 -5.49
CA PHE A 558 5.63 -7.06 -4.74
C PHE A 558 4.96 -8.10 -5.65
N SER A 559 3.97 -7.67 -6.44
CA SER A 559 3.24 -8.53 -7.37
C SER A 559 3.20 -7.94 -8.76
N ASP A 560 3.09 -8.77 -9.79
CA ASP A 560 2.70 -8.28 -11.11
C ASP A 560 1.40 -7.48 -10.99
N MET A 561 1.20 -6.50 -11.87
CA MET A 561 0.04 -5.61 -11.87
C MET A 561 -0.34 -5.19 -13.27
N GLN A 562 -1.56 -4.67 -13.42
CA GLN A 562 -1.98 -4.06 -14.68
C GLN A 562 -1.31 -2.70 -14.90
N SER A 563 -0.85 -2.50 -16.13
CA SER A 563 -0.35 -1.23 -16.63
C SER A 563 -0.62 -1.12 -18.13
N SER A 564 -1.59 -0.30 -18.49
CA SER A 564 -2.04 -0.13 -19.88
C SER A 564 -0.98 0.40 -20.83
N ILE A 565 0.10 0.98 -20.31
CA ILE A 565 1.22 1.49 -21.13
C ILE A 565 2.28 0.42 -21.43
N ARG A 566 2.22 -0.76 -20.79
CA ARG A 566 3.21 -1.83 -20.96
C ARG A 566 2.86 -2.75 -22.13
N LYS A 567 3.90 -3.03 -22.93
CA LYS A 567 3.90 -3.99 -24.05
C LYS A 567 5.20 -4.76 -24.00
N GLU A 568 5.39 -5.52 -22.94
CA GLU A 568 6.61 -6.25 -22.63
C GLU A 568 6.27 -7.59 -21.94
N GLY A 569 7.24 -8.50 -21.84
CA GLY A 569 6.98 -9.83 -21.34
C GLY A 569 6.12 -10.66 -22.31
N ASP A 570 5.34 -11.58 -21.78
CA ASP A 570 4.46 -12.47 -22.54
C ASP A 570 2.99 -11.96 -22.61
N THR A 571 2.66 -10.90 -21.90
CA THR A 571 1.29 -10.40 -21.81
C THR A 571 1.27 -8.89 -21.85
N ASP A 572 0.65 -8.33 -22.90
CA ASP A 572 0.40 -6.88 -23.01
C ASP A 572 -0.46 -6.38 -21.84
N GLY A 573 -0.23 -5.15 -21.39
CA GLY A 573 -1.00 -4.54 -20.32
C GLY A 573 -0.61 -4.99 -18.91
N ILE A 574 0.47 -5.76 -18.77
CA ILE A 574 1.02 -6.23 -17.48
C ILE A 574 2.42 -5.68 -17.25
N ASN A 575 2.67 -5.15 -16.06
CA ASN A 575 4.00 -4.94 -15.51
C ASN A 575 4.39 -6.21 -14.74
N ASP A 576 5.30 -7.00 -15.31
CA ASP A 576 5.69 -8.34 -14.84
C ASP A 576 6.87 -8.36 -13.88
N LYS A 577 7.19 -7.21 -13.26
CA LYS A 577 8.31 -7.08 -12.30
C LYS A 577 8.01 -7.58 -10.89
N GLY A 578 6.84 -8.17 -10.67
CA GLY A 578 6.45 -8.75 -9.39
C GLY A 578 7.37 -9.89 -8.93
N ALA A 579 7.57 -10.01 -7.63
CA ALA A 579 8.14 -11.20 -7.00
C ALA A 579 7.11 -12.34 -6.91
N VAL A 580 5.82 -12.01 -7.02
CA VAL A 580 4.70 -12.96 -7.15
C VAL A 580 3.83 -12.58 -8.34
N THR A 581 3.08 -13.55 -8.88
CA THR A 581 2.14 -13.30 -9.98
C THR A 581 0.99 -12.36 -9.57
N TYR A 582 0.32 -11.77 -10.56
CA TYR A 582 -0.79 -10.82 -10.37
C TYR A 582 -1.94 -11.39 -9.53
N ASP A 583 -2.20 -12.69 -9.59
CA ASP A 583 -3.20 -13.39 -8.78
C ASP A 583 -2.67 -13.90 -7.43
N ARG A 584 -1.42 -13.61 -7.07
CA ARG A 584 -0.70 -14.04 -5.84
C ARG A 584 -0.57 -15.56 -5.68
N LYS A 585 -0.79 -16.34 -6.74
CA LYS A 585 -0.75 -17.81 -6.63
C LYS A 585 0.66 -18.38 -6.78
N VAL A 586 1.50 -17.72 -7.58
CA VAL A 586 2.86 -18.21 -7.85
C VAL A 586 3.88 -17.24 -7.28
N LYS A 587 4.76 -17.76 -6.43
CA LYS A 587 5.98 -17.08 -5.98
C LYS A 587 7.08 -17.38 -7.00
N LYS A 588 7.67 -16.31 -7.58
CA LYS A 588 8.77 -16.45 -8.55
C LYS A 588 10.09 -16.78 -7.84
N ASP A 589 11.11 -17.20 -8.55
CA ASP A 589 12.42 -17.54 -7.97
C ASP A 589 13.01 -16.38 -7.15
N ALA A 590 12.82 -15.14 -7.60
CA ALA A 590 13.24 -13.95 -6.87
C ALA A 590 12.60 -13.82 -5.46
N PHE A 591 11.36 -14.27 -5.27
CA PHE A 591 10.73 -14.31 -3.95
C PHE A 591 11.51 -15.23 -2.99
N TYR A 592 11.88 -16.41 -3.45
CA TYR A 592 12.64 -17.37 -2.64
C TYR A 592 14.08 -16.94 -2.40
N PHE A 593 14.68 -16.19 -3.35
CA PHE A 593 15.96 -15.53 -3.12
C PHE A 593 15.92 -14.59 -1.94
N TYR A 594 14.92 -13.71 -1.89
CA TYR A 594 14.77 -12.78 -0.77
C TYR A 594 14.36 -13.49 0.53
N LYS A 595 13.49 -14.50 0.45
CA LYS A 595 13.16 -15.33 1.62
C LYS A 595 14.41 -15.97 2.24
N ALA A 596 15.31 -16.49 1.43
CA ALA A 596 16.57 -17.04 1.93
C ALA A 596 17.46 -15.99 2.62
N ASN A 597 17.38 -14.71 2.20
CA ASN A 597 18.21 -13.64 2.72
C ASN A 597 17.57 -12.86 3.89
N TRP A 598 16.23 -12.79 3.95
CA TRP A 598 15.51 -11.93 4.88
C TRP A 598 14.80 -12.67 6.02
N ASN A 599 14.40 -13.92 5.76
CA ASN A 599 13.69 -14.72 6.75
C ASN A 599 14.68 -15.66 7.46
N PRO A 600 14.76 -15.65 8.81
CA PRO A 600 15.67 -16.51 9.56
C PRO A 600 15.24 -17.99 9.60
N GLU A 601 13.99 -18.30 9.23
CA GLU A 601 13.50 -19.67 9.22
C GLU A 601 14.24 -20.52 8.18
N PRO A 602 14.70 -21.73 8.55
CA PRO A 602 15.43 -22.59 7.65
C PRO A 602 14.64 -22.92 6.38
N MET A 603 15.25 -22.70 5.22
CA MET A 603 14.65 -23.00 3.92
C MET A 603 15.64 -23.58 2.93
N LEU A 604 15.11 -24.31 1.93
CA LEU A 604 15.82 -24.89 0.82
C LEU A 604 14.89 -24.87 -0.40
N TYR A 605 15.34 -24.31 -1.53
CA TYR A 605 14.50 -24.14 -2.72
C TYR A 605 15.34 -24.28 -4.00
N ILE A 606 14.91 -25.18 -4.90
CA ILE A 606 15.49 -25.36 -6.24
C ILE A 606 14.87 -24.32 -7.18
N CYS A 607 15.71 -23.48 -7.79
CA CYS A 607 15.30 -22.52 -8.80
C CYS A 607 14.98 -23.18 -10.13
N SER A 608 14.42 -22.41 -11.08
CA SER A 608 14.05 -22.87 -12.43
C SER A 608 13.14 -24.10 -12.44
N ARG A 609 12.37 -24.32 -11.38
CA ARG A 609 11.51 -25.52 -11.26
C ARG A 609 10.34 -25.53 -12.25
N ARG A 610 10.01 -24.38 -12.85
CA ARG A 610 9.00 -24.23 -13.90
C ARG A 610 9.56 -24.46 -15.29
N PHE A 611 10.88 -24.39 -15.45
CA PHE A 611 11.57 -24.76 -16.67
C PHE A 611 11.71 -26.29 -16.74
N THR A 612 10.59 -26.97 -16.99
CA THR A 612 10.51 -28.42 -16.91
C THR A 612 11.06 -29.15 -18.17
N GLU A 613 11.10 -28.48 -19.33
CA GLU A 613 11.52 -29.04 -20.59
C GLU A 613 12.85 -28.44 -21.05
N HIS A 614 13.90 -29.24 -21.16
CA HIS A 614 15.22 -28.84 -21.60
C HIS A 614 15.51 -29.44 -22.98
N THR A 615 16.11 -28.65 -23.87
CA THR A 615 16.63 -29.10 -25.16
C THR A 615 18.15 -29.28 -25.14
N ASP A 616 18.80 -28.71 -24.11
CA ASP A 616 20.24 -28.81 -23.91
C ASP A 616 20.55 -29.75 -22.75
N ALA A 617 21.39 -30.75 -22.98
CA ALA A 617 21.78 -31.67 -21.94
C ALA A 617 22.65 -31.03 -20.86
N GLN A 618 23.36 -29.95 -21.19
CA GLN A 618 24.20 -29.23 -20.24
C GLN A 618 23.41 -28.11 -19.56
N THR A 619 23.36 -28.13 -18.24
CA THR A 619 22.64 -27.12 -17.44
C THR A 619 23.36 -26.84 -16.13
N LEU A 620 22.77 -26.05 -15.28
CA LEU A 620 23.17 -25.81 -13.90
C LEU A 620 21.99 -26.05 -12.95
N VAL A 621 22.29 -26.36 -11.68
CA VAL A 621 21.29 -26.38 -10.60
C VAL A 621 21.61 -25.26 -9.65
N ARG A 622 20.68 -24.28 -9.54
CA ARG A 622 20.73 -23.15 -8.60
C ARG A 622 19.78 -23.42 -7.46
N VAL A 623 20.22 -23.11 -6.25
CA VAL A 623 19.44 -23.31 -5.03
C VAL A 623 19.55 -22.08 -4.13
N TYR A 624 18.42 -21.62 -3.59
CA TYR A 624 18.38 -20.61 -2.54
C TYR A 624 18.17 -21.26 -1.20
N THR A 625 19.04 -20.94 -0.25
CA THR A 625 18.99 -21.54 1.10
C THR A 625 19.73 -20.70 2.12
N ASN A 626 19.16 -20.58 3.32
CA ASN A 626 19.86 -20.04 4.49
C ASN A 626 20.54 -21.13 5.34
N LEU A 627 20.45 -22.41 4.93
CA LEU A 627 21.25 -23.50 5.48
C LEU A 627 22.72 -23.33 5.09
N ASN A 628 23.67 -23.79 5.92
CA ASN A 628 25.09 -23.59 5.65
C ASN A 628 25.59 -24.31 4.39
N GLU A 629 24.97 -25.45 4.05
CA GLU A 629 25.36 -26.30 2.94
C GLU A 629 24.21 -27.20 2.49
N ALA A 630 24.26 -27.67 1.24
CA ALA A 630 23.32 -28.64 0.71
C ALA A 630 24.02 -29.69 -0.16
N THR A 631 23.41 -30.87 -0.32
CA THR A 631 23.84 -31.95 -1.19
C THR A 631 22.85 -32.11 -2.32
N LEU A 632 23.37 -32.12 -3.56
CA LEU A 632 22.59 -32.37 -4.78
C LEU A 632 22.60 -33.86 -5.14
N TYR A 633 21.44 -34.35 -5.54
CA TYR A 633 21.22 -35.65 -6.15
C TYR A 633 20.46 -35.48 -7.47
N ILE A 634 20.82 -36.30 -8.47
CA ILE A 634 20.10 -36.39 -9.74
C ILE A 634 19.82 -37.88 -10.00
N ASN A 635 18.55 -38.23 -10.15
CA ASN A 635 18.11 -39.62 -10.28
C ASN A 635 18.70 -40.51 -9.16
N ASP A 636 18.62 -40.05 -7.92
CA ASP A 636 19.15 -40.61 -6.67
C ASP A 636 20.69 -40.76 -6.63
N LYS A 637 21.40 -40.41 -7.71
CA LYS A 637 22.86 -40.39 -7.71
C LYS A 637 23.36 -39.10 -7.05
N LYS A 638 24.18 -39.21 -6.02
CA LYS A 638 24.82 -38.07 -5.37
C LYS A 638 25.80 -37.38 -6.33
N ILE A 639 25.56 -36.09 -6.58
CA ILE A 639 26.42 -35.26 -7.45
C ILE A 639 27.51 -34.58 -6.62
N GLY A 640 27.11 -33.93 -5.50
CA GLY A 640 28.08 -33.25 -4.66
C GLY A 640 27.45 -32.45 -3.54
N LYS A 641 28.28 -32.04 -2.60
CA LYS A 641 27.93 -31.16 -1.49
C LYS A 641 28.61 -29.82 -1.67
N GLN A 642 27.87 -28.71 -1.49
CA GLN A 642 28.40 -27.36 -1.56
C GLN A 642 27.89 -26.49 -0.41
N LYS A 643 28.69 -25.46 -0.07
CA LYS A 643 28.30 -24.40 0.89
C LYS A 643 27.64 -23.25 0.16
N LYS A 644 26.73 -22.57 0.86
CA LYS A 644 26.14 -21.34 0.36
C LYS A 644 27.16 -20.21 0.28
N ASP A 645 26.95 -19.29 -0.65
CA ASP A 645 27.70 -18.04 -0.74
C ASP A 645 27.16 -16.95 0.20
N LYS A 646 27.71 -15.73 0.10
CA LYS A 646 27.35 -14.58 0.94
C LYS A 646 25.90 -14.06 0.74
N VAL A 647 25.24 -14.45 -0.36
CA VAL A 647 23.85 -14.09 -0.66
C VAL A 647 22.92 -15.31 -0.62
N ASN A 648 23.28 -16.31 0.18
CA ASN A 648 22.44 -17.49 0.44
C ASN A 648 22.07 -18.30 -0.82
N ARG A 649 23.03 -18.43 -1.74
CA ARG A 649 22.90 -19.14 -3.00
C ARG A 649 23.92 -20.27 -3.08
N ILE A 650 23.54 -21.41 -3.67
CA ILE A 650 24.42 -22.50 -4.08
C ILE A 650 24.19 -22.77 -5.57
N VAL A 651 25.27 -22.95 -6.33
CA VAL A 651 25.19 -23.28 -7.77
C VAL A 651 26.07 -24.47 -8.07
N TRP A 652 25.50 -25.51 -8.65
CA TRP A 652 26.24 -26.64 -9.27
C TRP A 652 26.26 -26.41 -10.78
N ASP A 653 27.42 -26.08 -11.30
CA ASP A 653 27.64 -25.89 -12.73
C ASP A 653 27.92 -27.22 -13.42
N ASN A 654 27.84 -27.24 -14.74
CA ASN A 654 28.20 -28.39 -15.60
C ASN A 654 27.41 -29.66 -15.25
N ILE A 655 26.12 -29.52 -14.99
CA ILE A 655 25.21 -30.63 -14.79
C ILE A 655 24.79 -31.18 -16.13
N THR A 656 24.91 -32.52 -16.31
CA THR A 656 24.46 -33.22 -17.52
C THR A 656 23.17 -33.97 -17.23
N LEU A 657 22.08 -33.58 -17.91
CA LEU A 657 20.82 -34.32 -17.89
C LEU A 657 20.86 -35.54 -18.77
N LEU A 658 20.18 -36.60 -18.37
CA LEU A 658 19.96 -37.79 -19.19
C LEU A 658 18.70 -37.58 -20.07
N PRO A 659 18.65 -38.21 -21.28
CA PRO A 659 17.40 -38.18 -22.07
C PRO A 659 16.18 -38.67 -21.26
N GLY A 660 15.06 -37.95 -21.37
CA GLY A 660 13.87 -38.22 -20.59
C GLY A 660 13.88 -37.51 -19.22
N GLU A 661 13.19 -38.07 -18.26
CA GLU A 661 12.98 -37.45 -16.93
C GLU A 661 14.25 -37.52 -16.07
N ASN A 662 14.53 -36.39 -15.41
CA ASN A 662 15.60 -36.24 -14.43
C ASN A 662 14.99 -35.67 -13.12
N VAL A 663 15.07 -36.44 -12.06
CA VAL A 663 14.64 -36.02 -10.72
C VAL A 663 15.79 -35.27 -10.04
N ILE A 664 15.61 -33.97 -9.85
CA ILE A 664 16.56 -33.08 -9.16
C ILE A 664 16.16 -33.00 -7.70
N ARG A 665 16.99 -33.44 -6.79
CA ARG A 665 16.73 -33.43 -5.35
C ARG A 665 17.91 -32.81 -4.60
N VAL A 666 17.58 -31.87 -3.67
CA VAL A 666 18.58 -31.28 -2.79
C VAL A 666 18.22 -31.56 -1.33
N GLU A 667 19.24 -31.76 -0.51
CA GLU A 667 19.10 -32.00 0.91
C GLU A 667 20.06 -31.11 1.70
N GLY A 668 19.54 -30.48 2.79
CA GLY A 668 20.31 -29.67 3.71
C GLY A 668 19.88 -29.93 5.15
N LYS A 669 20.68 -29.50 6.13
CA LYS A 669 20.38 -29.72 7.56
C LYS A 669 20.43 -28.42 8.36
N SER A 670 19.49 -28.26 9.29
CA SER A 670 19.52 -27.28 10.37
C SER A 670 19.37 -28.02 11.70
N GLY A 671 20.45 -28.10 12.47
CA GLY A 671 20.51 -28.94 13.66
C GLY A 671 20.26 -30.42 13.32
N LYS A 672 19.24 -31.00 13.96
CA LYS A 672 18.86 -32.41 13.71
C LYS A 672 17.84 -32.59 12.59
N LYS A 673 17.24 -31.49 12.08
CA LYS A 673 16.21 -31.52 11.05
C LYS A 673 16.82 -31.51 9.64
N THR A 674 16.39 -32.44 8.80
CA THR A 674 16.73 -32.46 7.36
C THR A 674 15.63 -31.75 6.59
N PHE A 675 16.03 -30.91 5.65
CA PHE A 675 15.19 -30.21 4.68
C PHE A 675 15.48 -30.80 3.31
N THR A 676 14.45 -31.05 2.53
CA THR A 676 14.56 -31.61 1.18
C THR A 676 13.66 -30.83 0.25
N ASP A 677 14.15 -30.55 -0.94
CA ASP A 677 13.35 -30.03 -2.05
C ASP A 677 13.62 -30.84 -3.32
N THR A 678 12.59 -30.98 -4.16
CA THR A 678 12.63 -31.83 -5.35
C THR A 678 11.85 -31.21 -6.50
N CYS A 679 12.37 -31.31 -7.72
CA CYS A 679 11.65 -31.03 -8.96
C CYS A 679 12.06 -32.01 -10.05
N THR A 680 11.31 -32.06 -11.15
CA THR A 680 11.60 -32.93 -12.30
C THR A 680 11.84 -32.09 -13.55
N TRP A 681 12.95 -32.35 -14.25
CA TRP A 681 13.29 -31.77 -15.53
C TRP A 681 13.35 -32.86 -16.61
N THR A 682 12.86 -32.57 -17.80
CA THR A 682 12.83 -33.51 -18.92
C THR A 682 13.76 -33.02 -20.04
N LEU A 683 14.79 -33.82 -20.42
CA LEU A 683 15.58 -33.56 -21.60
C LEU A 683 14.89 -34.21 -22.82
N LYS A 684 14.46 -33.36 -23.78
CA LYS A 684 13.85 -33.78 -25.06
C LYS A 684 14.88 -34.20 -26.10
#